data_18b7283a8568f2bd55a8f7031b904f45
#
_entry.id   18b7283a8568f2bd55a8f7031b904f45
#
_cell.length_a   1.000
_cell.length_b   1.000
_cell.length_c   1.000
_cell.angle_alpha   90.00
_cell.angle_beta   90.00
_cell.angle_gamma   90.00
#
_symmetry.space_group_name_H-M   'P 1'
#
loop_
_entity.id
_entity.type
_entity.pdbx_description
1 polymer ?
#
loop_
_entity_poly.entity_id
_entity_poly.type
_entity_poly.pdbx_seq_one_letter_code
_entity_poly.pdbx_strand_id
1 'polypeptide(L)'
;CTGVSLENYRTLEAGETDFTFTFIYKCAARLGVDTTDLLKGESPTLEEYSITRAGRGLPIARRRGFRYENLAPLFKNKNVEPFVVTAPFSLEEQHAPIKLSRHEGHEFDYILSGRLKTVIDGHEEILEPGDSIYYDSSKPHGMIAVDGEECRFLAVIIANGAAAYDYPENLETPVLPEVKYNTLSPLPKDPVAAKFVECVEENGKLKEIRFHDADKFNFAYDVVDALAAKCPDKLALLHLDREKNETRFTFRELSLLSNRAANYFVSLGIREGDTVMLVLKRHWQFWIASLALHKLGAVAIPATFMLVEKDFAYRYKAADVRAIVCTADGETAMHAENAAAAVDPGLIKMISHGERDGWHSFDTEFMSYPDTWERRVDVCGDKPMYMLFTSGTTGYPKVAAHSFKYALGHYITARYWHNVDPEGIHFTISDTGWGKALWGKLYGQWLCESCVFAYDFDKFDAHDLLPLFARYHITTFCAPPTMFRFFIKEHLENYDLSSLKHATIAGEALNPEVFYKFREYTGLSLMEGFGQTETTLTIGNFVGDTPKPGSMGHPSPMYDVDIVDADGRSCDVGETGEIVVRTKEGVPCGLFLGYYHDEEATKKGWHDGYYHTGDTAWRDEDGYFWYVGRIDDVIKSSGYRIGPFEIESVIMELPYVLECAITAVPDPIRGQVVKASIVLVKGKEGSDALKKEIQTYVKEHTAPYKYPRIVEFLPELPKTISGKIRRVELRK
;
A
#
# COMPACT_ATOMS: atom_id res chain seq x y z
N CYS A 1 11.18 -29.91 7.98
CA CYS A 1 11.97 -28.82 7.34
C CYS A 1 11.42 -28.42 5.96
N THR A 2 10.93 -29.35 5.16
CA THR A 2 10.41 -29.11 3.79
C THR A 2 8.90 -28.92 3.74
N GLY A 3 8.17 -29.16 4.85
CA GLY A 3 6.70 -29.10 4.92
C GLY A 3 5.98 -30.33 4.38
N VAL A 4 6.69 -31.35 3.89
CA VAL A 4 6.09 -32.61 3.44
C VAL A 4 6.10 -33.67 4.54
N SER A 5 5.08 -34.53 4.56
CA SER A 5 5.03 -35.68 5.47
C SER A 5 6.17 -36.66 5.17
N LEU A 6 6.57 -37.47 6.15
CA LEU A 6 7.61 -38.50 5.97
C LEU A 6 7.25 -39.51 4.88
N GLU A 7 5.97 -39.76 4.71
CA GLU A 7 5.44 -40.69 3.71
C GLU A 7 5.59 -40.10 2.30
N ASN A 8 5.18 -38.85 2.10
CA ASN A 8 5.37 -38.11 0.84
C ASN A 8 6.85 -37.87 0.52
N TYR A 9 7.70 -37.68 1.55
CA TYR A 9 9.14 -37.55 1.34
C TYR A 9 9.73 -38.87 0.77
N ARG A 10 9.31 -40.02 1.28
CA ARG A 10 9.78 -41.34 0.78
C ARG A 10 9.36 -41.61 -0.65
N THR A 11 8.16 -41.23 -1.07
CA THR A 11 7.69 -41.33 -2.47
C THR A 11 8.50 -40.42 -3.40
N LEU A 12 8.86 -39.20 -2.96
CA LEU A 12 9.75 -38.29 -3.68
C LEU A 12 11.16 -38.89 -3.78
N GLU A 13 11.72 -39.40 -2.67
CA GLU A 13 13.05 -40.02 -2.63
C GLU A 13 13.13 -41.31 -3.47
N ALA A 14 12.05 -42.06 -3.57
CA ALA A 14 11.95 -43.25 -4.42
C ALA A 14 11.80 -42.94 -5.92
N GLY A 15 11.63 -41.66 -6.30
CA GLY A 15 11.41 -41.24 -7.68
C GLY A 15 10.03 -41.59 -8.24
N GLU A 16 9.07 -41.86 -7.38
CA GLU A 16 7.69 -42.22 -7.77
C GLU A 16 6.85 -40.98 -8.13
N THR A 17 7.29 -39.77 -7.69
CA THR A 17 6.72 -38.49 -8.02
C THR A 17 7.82 -37.46 -8.24
N ASP A 18 7.56 -36.47 -9.10
CA ASP A 18 8.53 -35.38 -9.37
C ASP A 18 8.62 -34.41 -8.20
N PHE A 19 9.83 -33.86 -7.97
CA PHE A 19 10.05 -32.80 -7.00
C PHE A 19 9.46 -31.49 -7.49
N THR A 20 8.65 -30.84 -6.69
CA THR A 20 8.24 -29.46 -6.96
C THR A 20 9.43 -28.52 -6.77
N PHE A 21 9.49 -27.44 -7.54
CA PHE A 21 10.57 -26.43 -7.42
C PHE A 21 10.65 -25.87 -5.98
N THR A 22 9.50 -25.65 -5.32
CA THR A 22 9.43 -25.19 -3.93
C THR A 22 10.07 -26.18 -2.97
N PHE A 23 9.90 -27.49 -3.19
CA PHE A 23 10.54 -28.53 -2.38
C PHE A 23 12.07 -28.49 -2.55
N ILE A 24 12.55 -28.42 -3.80
CA ILE A 24 13.98 -28.33 -4.11
C ILE A 24 14.59 -27.07 -3.49
N TYR A 25 13.90 -25.91 -3.58
CA TYR A 25 14.33 -24.67 -2.98
C TYR A 25 14.44 -24.75 -1.44
N LYS A 26 13.42 -25.33 -0.76
CA LYS A 26 13.45 -25.57 0.69
C LYS A 26 14.58 -26.51 1.10
N CYS A 27 14.87 -27.53 0.28
CA CYS A 27 15.99 -28.43 0.50
C CYS A 27 17.32 -27.69 0.33
N ALA A 28 17.48 -26.91 -0.74
CA ALA A 28 18.66 -26.11 -1.00
C ALA A 28 18.95 -25.13 0.15
N ALA A 29 17.95 -24.39 0.57
CA ALA A 29 18.04 -23.45 1.69
C ALA A 29 18.41 -24.16 3.01
N ARG A 30 17.85 -25.35 3.27
CA ARG A 30 18.15 -26.12 4.49
C ARG A 30 19.53 -26.77 4.47
N LEU A 31 19.99 -27.21 3.29
CA LEU A 31 21.30 -27.83 3.08
C LEU A 31 22.42 -26.81 2.90
N GLY A 32 22.07 -25.50 2.77
CA GLY A 32 23.04 -24.44 2.53
C GLY A 32 23.73 -24.54 1.16
N VAL A 33 23.03 -25.09 0.15
CA VAL A 33 23.52 -25.28 -1.21
C VAL A 33 22.67 -24.49 -2.20
N ASP A 34 23.22 -24.18 -3.38
CA ASP A 34 22.42 -23.56 -4.44
C ASP A 34 21.39 -24.53 -5.01
N THR A 35 20.22 -24.02 -5.39
CA THR A 35 19.16 -24.83 -6.02
C THR A 35 19.67 -25.54 -7.29
N THR A 36 20.62 -24.90 -8.00
CA THR A 36 21.25 -25.45 -9.21
C THR A 36 22.12 -26.67 -8.88
N ASP A 37 22.74 -26.70 -7.69
CA ASP A 37 23.55 -27.82 -7.22
C ASP A 37 22.69 -29.08 -7.04
N LEU A 38 21.48 -28.91 -6.48
CA LEU A 38 20.55 -30.02 -6.31
C LEU A 38 19.95 -30.50 -7.66
N LEU A 39 19.79 -29.60 -8.63
CA LEU A 39 19.22 -29.94 -9.94
C LEU A 39 20.24 -30.55 -10.90
N LYS A 40 21.51 -30.13 -10.86
CA LYS A 40 22.54 -30.57 -11.79
C LYS A 40 23.52 -31.58 -11.19
N GLY A 41 23.57 -31.69 -9.87
CA GLY A 41 24.56 -32.50 -9.17
C GLY A 41 25.98 -31.95 -9.22
N GLU A 42 26.16 -30.73 -9.73
CA GLU A 42 27.45 -30.05 -9.84
C GLU A 42 27.35 -28.64 -9.25
N SER A 43 28.23 -28.29 -8.32
CA SER A 43 28.26 -26.96 -7.71
C SER A 43 29.03 -25.96 -8.59
N PRO A 44 28.48 -24.74 -8.82
CA PRO A 44 29.20 -23.67 -9.49
C PRO A 44 30.29 -23.03 -8.61
N THR A 45 30.52 -23.55 -7.40
CA THR A 45 31.49 -23.00 -6.45
C THR A 45 32.92 -23.28 -6.86
N LEU A 46 33.79 -22.28 -6.69
CA LEU A 46 35.22 -22.37 -7.02
C LEU A 46 35.98 -23.11 -5.91
N GLU A 47 36.82 -24.07 -6.26
CA GLU A 47 37.64 -24.86 -5.31
C GLU A 47 39.07 -24.35 -5.19
N GLU A 48 39.56 -23.60 -6.18
CA GLU A 48 40.95 -23.14 -6.23
C GLU A 48 41.11 -21.71 -5.72
N TYR A 49 40.23 -20.78 -6.13
CA TYR A 49 40.21 -19.39 -5.66
C TYR A 49 38.84 -18.73 -5.87
N SER A 50 38.59 -17.69 -5.09
CA SER A 50 37.43 -16.83 -5.25
C SER A 50 37.87 -15.36 -5.16
N ILE A 51 37.35 -14.51 -6.03
CA ILE A 51 37.61 -13.06 -5.99
C ILE A 51 36.33 -12.31 -5.71
N THR A 52 36.28 -11.65 -4.57
CA THR A 52 35.26 -10.68 -4.26
C THR A 52 35.82 -9.27 -4.46
N ARG A 53 35.26 -8.50 -5.36
CA ARG A 53 35.69 -7.12 -5.63
C ARG A 53 35.23 -6.17 -4.53
N ALA A 54 35.91 -5.04 -4.37
CA ALA A 54 35.57 -4.04 -3.35
C ALA A 54 34.07 -3.64 -3.44
N GLY A 55 33.36 -3.68 -2.31
CA GLY A 55 31.92 -3.40 -2.23
C GLY A 55 31.02 -4.48 -2.84
N ARG A 56 31.54 -5.69 -3.11
CA ARG A 56 30.78 -6.83 -3.67
C ARG A 56 30.72 -8.02 -2.70
N GLY A 57 30.97 -7.79 -1.42
CA GLY A 57 30.75 -8.80 -0.40
C GLY A 57 29.27 -9.19 -0.31
N LEU A 58 28.98 -10.47 -0.04
CA LEU A 58 27.60 -10.92 0.14
C LEU A 58 27.11 -10.45 1.51
N PRO A 59 26.07 -9.58 1.58
CA PRO A 59 25.49 -9.18 2.86
C PRO A 59 24.90 -10.37 3.59
N ILE A 60 25.21 -10.53 4.87
CA ILE A 60 24.64 -11.55 5.73
C ILE A 60 24.13 -10.92 7.03
N ALA A 61 23.01 -11.42 7.56
CA ALA A 61 22.50 -11.05 8.88
C ALA A 61 23.13 -11.97 9.94
N ARG A 62 23.90 -11.41 10.90
CA ARG A 62 24.57 -12.20 11.93
C ARG A 62 24.33 -11.63 13.32
N ARG A 63 24.76 -10.41 13.63
CA ARG A 63 24.54 -9.75 14.91
C ARG A 63 23.70 -8.50 14.74
N ARG A 64 22.73 -8.31 15.60
CA ARG A 64 21.85 -7.13 15.55
C ARG A 64 22.67 -5.84 15.67
N GLY A 65 22.41 -4.90 14.76
CA GLY A 65 23.09 -3.61 14.72
C GLY A 65 24.34 -3.58 13.85
N PHE A 66 24.98 -4.72 13.54
CA PHE A 66 26.19 -4.79 12.71
C PHE A 66 25.83 -5.20 11.30
N ARG A 67 26.57 -4.66 10.31
CA ARG A 67 26.50 -5.09 8.90
C ARG A 67 27.68 -6.00 8.59
N TYR A 68 27.39 -7.16 8.02
CA TYR A 68 28.40 -8.15 7.63
C TYR A 68 28.39 -8.36 6.13
N GLU A 69 29.55 -8.35 5.49
CA GLU A 69 29.72 -8.68 4.09
C GLU A 69 30.69 -9.87 3.97
N ASN A 70 30.19 -11.04 3.53
CA ASN A 70 31.03 -12.22 3.31
C ASN A 70 31.93 -11.99 2.08
N LEU A 71 33.23 -12.14 2.24
CA LEU A 71 34.20 -11.90 1.17
C LEU A 71 34.55 -13.13 0.32
N ALA A 72 34.06 -14.30 0.71
CA ALA A 72 34.29 -15.53 -0.02
C ALA A 72 33.04 -16.41 -0.12
N PRO A 73 31.85 -15.86 -0.51
CA PRO A 73 30.60 -16.60 -0.46
C PRO A 73 30.56 -17.80 -1.41
N LEU A 74 31.33 -17.78 -2.48
CA LEU A 74 31.33 -18.81 -3.53
C LEU A 74 32.47 -19.83 -3.40
N PHE A 75 33.33 -19.76 -2.36
CA PHE A 75 34.41 -20.71 -2.17
C PHE A 75 33.93 -21.93 -1.38
N LYS A 76 34.23 -23.13 -1.86
CA LYS A 76 33.80 -24.40 -1.29
C LYS A 76 34.81 -24.92 -0.26
N ASN A 77 34.34 -25.65 0.75
CA ASN A 77 35.16 -26.31 1.78
C ASN A 77 36.12 -25.34 2.51
N LYS A 78 35.63 -24.17 2.87
CA LYS A 78 36.42 -23.16 3.58
C LYS A 78 36.76 -23.61 5.01
N ASN A 79 38.00 -23.40 5.40
CA ASN A 79 38.47 -23.53 6.78
C ASN A 79 38.36 -22.20 7.53
N VAL A 80 38.07 -21.10 6.84
CA VAL A 80 37.95 -19.76 7.37
C VAL A 80 36.83 -18.99 6.64
N GLU A 81 36.13 -18.12 7.37
CA GLU A 81 35.10 -17.24 6.84
C GLU A 81 35.54 -15.77 6.99
N PRO A 82 35.94 -15.10 5.92
CA PRO A 82 36.30 -13.69 5.94
C PRO A 82 35.09 -12.78 5.73
N PHE A 83 34.96 -11.77 6.59
CA PHE A 83 33.91 -10.76 6.53
C PHE A 83 34.48 -9.35 6.62
N VAL A 84 33.89 -8.39 5.89
CA VAL A 84 33.96 -6.99 6.31
C VAL A 84 32.78 -6.73 7.23
N VAL A 85 33.08 -6.24 8.40
CA VAL A 85 32.08 -5.92 9.41
C VAL A 85 32.04 -4.40 9.61
N THR A 86 30.85 -3.83 9.66
CA THR A 86 30.62 -2.43 10.04
C THR A 86 29.83 -2.38 11.32
N ALA A 87 30.44 -1.87 12.38
CA ALA A 87 29.81 -1.57 13.65
C ALA A 87 29.36 -0.10 13.67
N PRO A 88 28.07 0.21 13.69
CA PRO A 88 27.61 1.58 13.79
C PRO A 88 27.88 2.14 15.18
N PHE A 89 28.11 3.45 15.29
CA PHE A 89 28.18 4.12 16.59
C PHE A 89 26.77 4.27 17.18
N SER A 90 26.61 3.98 18.46
CA SER A 90 25.39 4.17 19.22
C SER A 90 25.66 4.77 20.59
N LEU A 91 25.10 5.94 20.89
CA LEU A 91 25.21 6.57 22.22
C LEU A 91 24.63 5.69 23.34
N GLU A 92 23.59 4.93 23.04
CA GLU A 92 22.97 4.00 24.00
C GLU A 92 23.94 2.90 24.40
N GLU A 93 24.67 2.33 23.44
CA GLU A 93 25.66 1.28 23.70
C GLU A 93 26.89 1.77 24.49
N GLN A 94 27.23 3.08 24.43
CA GLN A 94 28.32 3.65 25.21
C GLN A 94 28.03 3.63 26.74
N HIS A 95 26.76 3.65 27.10
CA HIS A 95 26.31 3.72 28.51
C HIS A 95 25.74 2.39 29.03
N ALA A 96 25.71 1.35 28.19
CA ALA A 96 25.23 0.01 28.54
C ALA A 96 26.38 -1.00 28.60
N PRO A 97 26.27 -2.08 29.38
CA PRO A 97 27.23 -3.17 29.29
C PRO A 97 27.28 -3.78 27.88
N ILE A 98 28.49 -3.99 27.35
CA ILE A 98 28.68 -4.60 26.04
C ILE A 98 28.08 -6.02 26.05
N LYS A 99 27.17 -6.29 25.11
CA LYS A 99 26.55 -7.62 24.94
C LYS A 99 27.60 -8.62 24.48
N LEU A 100 27.79 -9.67 25.23
CA LEU A 100 28.76 -10.72 24.93
C LEU A 100 28.08 -11.88 24.19
N SER A 101 28.81 -12.43 23.20
CA SER A 101 28.47 -13.63 22.43
C SER A 101 29.59 -14.68 22.60
N ARG A 102 29.33 -15.90 22.10
CA ARG A 102 30.30 -16.98 22.01
C ARG A 102 30.02 -17.80 20.77
N HIS A 103 31.07 -18.30 20.14
CA HIS A 103 30.97 -19.34 19.12
C HIS A 103 32.23 -20.19 19.07
N GLU A 104 32.17 -21.40 18.57
CA GLU A 104 33.33 -22.28 18.47
C GLU A 104 34.36 -21.75 17.46
N GLY A 105 35.62 -22.03 17.71
CA GLY A 105 36.75 -21.66 16.86
C GLY A 105 37.51 -20.46 17.36
N HIS A 106 38.19 -19.79 16.45
CA HIS A 106 38.97 -18.58 16.69
C HIS A 106 38.52 -17.47 15.79
N GLU A 107 38.76 -16.23 16.19
CA GLU A 107 38.47 -15.06 15.38
C GLU A 107 39.69 -14.15 15.30
N PHE A 108 39.94 -13.58 14.10
CA PHE A 108 40.97 -12.58 13.88
C PHE A 108 40.30 -11.34 13.29
N ASP A 109 40.44 -10.22 13.98
CA ASP A 109 39.91 -8.93 13.51
C ASP A 109 41.06 -7.97 13.19
N TYR A 110 40.91 -7.19 12.09
CA TYR A 110 41.85 -6.15 11.68
C TYR A 110 41.07 -4.87 11.38
N ILE A 111 41.39 -3.77 12.08
CA ILE A 111 40.64 -2.53 12.00
C ILE A 111 41.01 -1.77 10.73
N LEU A 112 40.00 -1.49 9.89
CA LEU A 112 40.13 -0.77 8.62
C LEU A 112 39.91 0.74 8.78
N SER A 113 38.90 1.14 9.58
CA SER A 113 38.59 2.54 9.86
C SER A 113 37.74 2.67 11.12
N GLY A 114 37.75 3.84 11.79
CA GLY A 114 37.10 4.07 13.06
C GLY A 114 37.80 3.37 14.21
N ARG A 115 37.22 3.44 15.43
CA ARG A 115 37.78 2.82 16.65
C ARG A 115 36.79 1.84 17.24
N LEU A 116 37.32 0.68 17.69
CA LEU A 116 36.51 -0.42 18.22
C LEU A 116 36.88 -0.72 19.66
N LYS A 117 35.92 -0.59 20.58
CA LYS A 117 36.08 -1.10 21.94
C LYS A 117 35.69 -2.56 21.98
N THR A 118 36.57 -3.42 22.41
CA THR A 118 36.37 -4.86 22.51
C THR A 118 36.42 -5.31 23.98
N VAL A 119 35.64 -6.34 24.32
CA VAL A 119 35.67 -7.06 25.58
C VAL A 119 35.82 -8.54 25.28
N ILE A 120 36.95 -9.14 25.69
CA ILE A 120 37.24 -10.56 25.49
C ILE A 120 37.57 -11.20 26.85
N ASP A 121 36.73 -12.14 27.27
CA ASP A 121 36.86 -12.84 28.56
C ASP A 121 37.08 -11.89 29.76
N GLY A 122 36.41 -10.71 29.73
CA GLY A 122 36.52 -9.67 30.75
C GLY A 122 37.64 -8.65 30.57
N HIS A 123 38.49 -8.79 29.55
CA HIS A 123 39.53 -7.82 29.22
C HIS A 123 38.99 -6.80 28.24
N GLU A 124 39.14 -5.52 28.52
CA GLU A 124 38.72 -4.42 27.67
C GLU A 124 39.90 -3.78 26.94
N GLU A 125 39.80 -3.60 25.61
CA GLU A 125 40.79 -2.90 24.80
C GLU A 125 40.07 -1.99 23.78
N ILE A 126 40.77 -0.92 23.39
CA ILE A 126 40.32 -0.05 22.28
C ILE A 126 41.34 -0.21 21.15
N LEU A 127 40.81 -0.63 19.98
CA LEU A 127 41.62 -0.87 18.79
C LEU A 127 41.46 0.32 17.81
N GLU A 128 42.59 0.73 17.23
CA GLU A 128 42.67 1.81 16.24
C GLU A 128 42.91 1.27 14.82
N PRO A 129 42.68 2.05 13.76
CA PRO A 129 42.96 1.61 12.38
C PRO A 129 44.41 1.12 12.23
N GLY A 130 44.57 -0.13 11.74
CA GLY A 130 45.85 -0.83 11.62
C GLY A 130 46.12 -1.82 12.76
N ASP A 131 45.37 -1.76 13.89
CA ASP A 131 45.46 -2.74 14.95
C ASP A 131 44.75 -4.04 14.55
N SER A 132 45.21 -5.13 15.20
CA SER A 132 44.59 -6.44 15.07
C SER A 132 44.47 -7.14 16.42
N ILE A 133 43.45 -8.00 16.51
CA ILE A 133 43.25 -8.88 17.67
C ILE A 133 42.97 -10.30 17.18
N TYR A 134 43.53 -11.29 17.88
CA TYR A 134 43.26 -12.70 17.66
C TYR A 134 42.84 -13.34 18.98
N TYR A 135 41.73 -14.04 18.99
CA TYR A 135 41.19 -14.63 20.24
C TYR A 135 40.46 -15.95 19.99
N ASP A 136 40.34 -16.73 21.06
CA ASP A 136 39.47 -17.90 21.16
C ASP A 136 38.02 -17.44 21.33
N SER A 137 37.25 -17.58 20.25
CA SER A 137 35.86 -17.12 20.18
C SER A 137 34.87 -17.97 21.02
N SER A 138 35.34 -19.08 21.62
CA SER A 138 34.58 -19.82 22.63
C SER A 138 34.47 -19.06 23.92
N LYS A 139 35.35 -18.05 24.18
CA LYS A 139 35.28 -17.14 25.33
C LYS A 139 34.25 -16.05 25.10
N PRO A 140 33.63 -15.50 26.17
CA PRO A 140 32.72 -14.39 26.06
C PRO A 140 33.40 -13.19 25.39
N HIS A 141 32.88 -12.74 24.30
CA HIS A 141 33.41 -11.60 23.57
C HIS A 141 32.31 -10.67 23.04
N GLY A 142 32.62 -9.39 22.92
CA GLY A 142 31.71 -8.37 22.41
C GLY A 142 32.47 -7.11 22.03
N MET A 143 31.88 -6.29 21.20
CA MET A 143 32.51 -5.08 20.70
C MET A 143 31.48 -4.02 20.36
N ILE A 144 31.88 -2.75 20.41
CA ILE A 144 31.10 -1.58 19.98
C ILE A 144 32.02 -0.55 19.31
N ALA A 145 31.51 0.23 18.38
CA ALA A 145 32.19 1.41 17.86
C ALA A 145 32.20 2.53 18.90
N VAL A 146 33.28 3.32 18.98
CA VAL A 146 33.47 4.43 19.92
C VAL A 146 33.78 5.74 19.20
N ASP A 147 33.85 6.84 19.95
CA ASP A 147 34.24 8.18 19.50
C ASP A 147 33.33 8.84 18.44
N GLY A 148 32.08 8.43 18.33
CA GLY A 148 31.10 9.12 17.51
C GLY A 148 31.07 8.69 16.04
N GLU A 149 31.91 7.72 15.64
CA GLU A 149 32.00 7.24 14.24
C GLU A 149 31.78 5.73 14.16
N GLU A 150 31.29 5.24 13.00
CA GLU A 150 31.21 3.81 12.71
C GLU A 150 32.62 3.21 12.61
N CYS A 151 32.79 1.97 13.08
CA CYS A 151 34.02 1.22 12.91
C CYS A 151 33.86 0.14 11.84
N ARG A 152 34.82 0.05 10.91
CA ARG A 152 34.90 -1.03 9.93
C ARG A 152 36.15 -1.86 10.17
N PHE A 153 35.97 -3.18 10.16
CA PHE A 153 37.06 -4.12 10.37
C PHE A 153 36.90 -5.38 9.51
N LEU A 154 38.00 -6.04 9.21
CA LEU A 154 38.03 -7.37 8.62
C LEU A 154 37.95 -8.39 9.76
N ALA A 155 36.90 -9.20 9.78
CA ALA A 155 36.77 -10.34 10.69
C ALA A 155 37.01 -11.63 9.92
N VAL A 156 37.90 -12.49 10.45
CA VAL A 156 38.19 -13.80 9.89
C VAL A 156 37.90 -14.87 10.94
N ILE A 157 36.83 -15.63 10.71
CA ILE A 157 36.42 -16.70 11.62
C ILE A 157 37.06 -18.00 11.17
N ILE A 158 37.71 -18.68 12.09
CA ILE A 158 38.51 -19.88 11.87
C ILE A 158 37.83 -21.05 12.59
N ALA A 159 37.36 -22.05 11.84
CA ALA A 159 36.70 -23.22 12.40
C ALA A 159 37.72 -24.27 12.88
N ASN A 160 37.50 -24.89 14.04
CA ASN A 160 38.28 -26.02 14.56
C ASN A 160 37.78 -27.34 13.94
N GLY A 161 38.36 -27.75 12.78
CA GLY A 161 38.08 -29.04 12.14
C GLY A 161 36.78 -29.02 11.27
N ALA A 162 36.63 -30.02 10.40
CA ALA A 162 35.52 -30.17 9.47
C ALA A 162 34.16 -30.44 10.19
N ALA A 163 33.67 -29.47 10.92
CA ALA A 163 32.28 -29.40 11.35
C ALA A 163 31.58 -28.47 10.38
N ALA A 164 30.58 -28.98 9.68
CA ALA A 164 29.60 -28.15 9.00
C ALA A 164 29.16 -27.08 9.99
N TYR A 165 29.26 -25.80 9.62
CA TYR A 165 28.72 -24.70 10.40
C TYR A 165 27.27 -25.01 10.75
N ASP A 166 27.00 -25.35 12.01
CA ASP A 166 25.67 -25.29 12.56
C ASP A 166 25.30 -23.81 12.62
N TYR A 167 24.63 -23.34 11.58
CA TYR A 167 23.90 -22.08 11.69
C TYR A 167 23.00 -22.24 12.91
N PRO A 168 23.09 -21.36 13.93
CA PRO A 168 22.23 -21.46 15.08
C PRO A 168 20.79 -21.60 14.58
N GLU A 169 20.08 -22.64 15.05
CA GLU A 169 18.67 -22.92 14.70
C GLU A 169 17.73 -21.77 15.05
N ASN A 170 18.22 -20.75 15.71
CA ASN A 170 17.61 -19.47 15.97
C ASN A 170 18.32 -18.37 15.16
N LEU A 171 18.19 -18.38 13.83
CA LEU A 171 17.87 -17.12 13.17
C LEU A 171 16.49 -16.75 13.74
N GLU A 172 16.49 -16.12 14.93
CA GLU A 172 15.37 -15.25 15.24
C GLU A 172 15.23 -14.36 14.01
N THR A 173 14.20 -14.58 13.24
CA THR A 173 13.61 -13.56 12.37
C THR A 173 13.82 -12.27 13.15
N PRO A 174 14.50 -11.24 12.61
CA PRO A 174 14.81 -10.06 13.38
C PRO A 174 13.57 -9.75 14.20
N VAL A 175 13.70 -9.78 15.55
CA VAL A 175 12.57 -9.48 16.41
C VAL A 175 12.28 -8.05 16.09
N LEU A 176 11.40 -7.92 15.13
CA LEU A 176 10.88 -6.63 14.71
C LEU A 176 10.36 -6.02 16.00
N PRO A 177 10.73 -4.77 16.35
CA PRO A 177 10.30 -4.15 17.59
C PRO A 177 8.80 -4.42 17.76
N GLU A 178 8.38 -4.85 18.96
CA GLU A 178 6.99 -5.18 19.26
C GLU A 178 6.07 -4.20 18.53
N VAL A 179 5.11 -4.73 17.76
CA VAL A 179 4.19 -3.90 17.00
C VAL A 179 3.45 -3.02 17.99
N LYS A 180 3.82 -1.75 18.00
CA LYS A 180 3.56 -0.83 19.10
C LYS A 180 2.07 -0.65 19.40
N TYR A 181 1.16 -0.96 18.46
CA TYR A 181 -0.26 -0.73 18.57
C TYR A 181 -1.07 -1.60 17.58
N ASN A 182 -0.92 -2.93 17.62
CA ASN A 182 -1.74 -3.81 16.78
C ASN A 182 -2.96 -4.35 17.53
N THR A 183 -3.64 -3.47 18.26
CA THR A 183 -4.89 -3.76 18.97
C THR A 183 -5.95 -2.77 18.53
N LEU A 184 -7.21 -3.23 18.51
CA LEU A 184 -8.32 -2.37 18.13
C LEU A 184 -8.48 -1.19 19.06
N SER A 185 -8.65 0.00 18.49
CA SER A 185 -9.05 1.20 19.23
C SER A 185 -10.39 0.95 19.94
N PRO A 186 -10.60 1.43 21.18
CA PRO A 186 -11.87 1.23 21.89
C PRO A 186 -13.02 1.93 21.15
N LEU A 187 -14.17 1.29 21.08
CA LEU A 187 -15.38 1.94 20.56
C LEU A 187 -16.02 2.84 21.65
N PRO A 188 -16.72 3.91 21.24
CA PRO A 188 -17.53 4.68 22.15
C PRO A 188 -18.69 3.82 22.70
N LYS A 189 -19.24 4.24 23.83
CA LYS A 189 -20.44 3.62 24.35
C LYS A 189 -21.61 3.87 23.38
N ASP A 190 -22.35 2.82 23.04
CA ASP A 190 -23.48 2.87 22.10
C ASP A 190 -23.14 3.52 20.75
N PRO A 191 -22.22 2.93 19.96
CA PRO A 191 -21.81 3.51 18.68
C PRO A 191 -22.98 3.55 17.69
N VAL A 192 -23.08 4.64 16.89
CA VAL A 192 -24.17 4.81 15.91
C VAL A 192 -24.21 3.69 14.87
N ALA A 193 -23.05 3.12 14.53
CA ALA A 193 -22.94 2.01 13.60
C ALA A 193 -23.58 0.72 14.13
N ALA A 194 -23.70 0.52 15.44
CA ALA A 194 -24.25 -0.71 16.04
C ALA A 194 -25.71 -0.99 15.64
N LYS A 195 -26.44 0.00 15.17
CA LYS A 195 -27.78 -0.17 14.61
C LYS A 195 -27.79 -0.97 13.31
N PHE A 196 -26.69 -0.90 12.54
CA PHE A 196 -26.61 -1.45 11.20
C PHE A 196 -25.50 -2.49 11.05
N VAL A 197 -24.55 -2.55 11.96
CA VAL A 197 -23.36 -3.39 11.87
C VAL A 197 -23.19 -4.18 13.15
N GLU A 198 -23.13 -5.51 13.01
CA GLU A 198 -22.77 -6.45 14.06
C GLU A 198 -21.47 -7.14 13.68
N CYS A 199 -20.50 -7.13 14.58
CA CYS A 199 -19.19 -7.76 14.38
C CYS A 199 -18.99 -8.88 15.40
N VAL A 200 -18.51 -10.03 14.92
CA VAL A 200 -18.05 -11.12 15.76
C VAL A 200 -16.54 -11.09 15.79
N GLU A 201 -15.97 -10.80 16.95
CA GLU A 201 -14.52 -10.75 17.18
C GLU A 201 -14.08 -11.98 17.98
N GLU A 202 -12.94 -12.54 17.60
CA GLU A 202 -12.29 -13.63 18.31
C GLU A 202 -10.80 -13.34 18.44
N ASN A 203 -10.27 -13.35 19.66
CA ASN A 203 -8.87 -13.03 19.97
C ASN A 203 -8.42 -11.65 19.42
N GLY A 204 -9.30 -10.65 19.44
CA GLY A 204 -9.03 -9.29 18.93
C GLY A 204 -9.02 -9.17 17.41
N LYS A 205 -9.47 -10.20 16.68
CA LYS A 205 -9.60 -10.21 15.22
C LYS A 205 -11.06 -10.33 14.80
N LEU A 206 -11.42 -9.64 13.72
CA LEU A 206 -12.75 -9.77 13.11
C LEU A 206 -12.88 -11.15 12.45
N LYS A 207 -13.91 -11.90 12.85
CA LYS A 207 -14.27 -13.19 12.25
C LYS A 207 -15.42 -13.08 11.26
N GLU A 208 -16.40 -12.32 11.63
CA GLU A 208 -17.63 -12.16 10.84
C GLU A 208 -18.20 -10.77 11.02
N ILE A 209 -18.79 -10.23 9.97
CA ILE A 209 -19.56 -8.99 10.00
C ILE A 209 -20.93 -9.24 9.38
N ARG A 210 -21.97 -8.74 10.04
CA ARG A 210 -23.36 -8.78 9.56
C ARG A 210 -23.91 -7.38 9.45
N PHE A 211 -24.71 -7.15 8.43
CA PHE A 211 -25.38 -5.89 8.21
C PHE A 211 -26.89 -6.06 8.41
N HIS A 212 -27.46 -5.20 9.23
CA HIS A 212 -28.89 -5.18 9.54
C HIS A 212 -29.54 -3.94 8.95
N ASP A 213 -30.77 -4.05 8.48
CA ASP A 213 -31.54 -2.92 7.92
C ASP A 213 -30.79 -2.08 6.85
N ALA A 214 -29.81 -2.70 6.15
CA ALA A 214 -29.01 -2.01 5.14
C ALA A 214 -29.86 -1.41 4.01
N ASP A 215 -31.05 -1.98 3.75
CA ASP A 215 -32.01 -1.47 2.77
C ASP A 215 -32.67 -0.15 3.18
N LYS A 216 -32.58 0.22 4.47
CA LYS A 216 -33.12 1.47 5.02
C LYS A 216 -32.04 2.50 5.33
N PHE A 217 -30.78 2.13 5.09
CA PHE A 217 -29.63 2.93 5.48
C PHE A 217 -29.42 4.11 4.54
N ASN A 218 -29.23 5.29 5.13
CA ASN A 218 -28.73 6.49 4.48
C ASN A 218 -27.68 7.15 5.39
N PHE A 219 -26.45 7.25 4.90
CA PHE A 219 -25.32 7.72 5.67
C PHE A 219 -25.51 9.12 6.28
N ALA A 220 -26.10 10.06 5.54
CA ALA A 220 -26.28 11.43 6.03
C ALA A 220 -27.23 11.49 7.24
N TYR A 221 -28.30 10.70 7.23
CA TYR A 221 -29.28 10.66 8.31
C TYR A 221 -28.83 9.74 9.45
N ASP A 222 -28.43 8.51 9.12
CA ASP A 222 -28.22 7.45 10.11
C ASP A 222 -26.85 7.53 10.80
N VAL A 223 -25.92 8.32 10.25
CA VAL A 223 -24.60 8.56 10.83
C VAL A 223 -24.44 10.03 11.23
N VAL A 224 -24.46 10.96 10.27
CA VAL A 224 -24.12 12.36 10.56
C VAL A 224 -25.20 13.06 11.39
N ASP A 225 -26.48 12.95 11.02
CA ASP A 225 -27.58 13.56 11.80
C ASP A 225 -27.76 12.83 13.15
N ALA A 226 -27.53 11.51 13.20
CA ALA A 226 -27.53 10.76 14.44
C ALA A 226 -26.43 11.19 15.41
N LEU A 227 -25.20 11.44 14.90
CA LEU A 227 -24.08 11.98 15.68
C LEU A 227 -24.29 13.43 16.07
N ALA A 228 -24.90 14.24 15.21
CA ALA A 228 -25.32 15.60 15.54
C ALA A 228 -26.32 15.65 16.71
N ALA A 229 -27.18 14.64 16.83
CA ALA A 229 -28.10 14.50 17.96
C ALA A 229 -27.43 13.91 19.21
N LYS A 230 -26.56 12.90 19.06
CA LYS A 230 -25.88 12.18 20.14
C LYS A 230 -24.76 12.99 20.79
N CYS A 231 -23.87 13.55 19.97
CA CYS A 231 -22.65 14.28 20.38
C CYS A 231 -22.44 15.53 19.51
N PRO A 232 -23.33 16.53 19.63
CA PRO A 232 -23.41 17.68 18.73
C PRO A 232 -22.09 18.45 18.58
N ASP A 233 -21.33 18.59 19.65
CA ASP A 233 -20.15 19.43 19.74
C ASP A 233 -18.85 18.60 19.45
N LYS A 234 -18.98 17.30 19.13
CA LYS A 234 -17.84 16.46 18.74
C LYS A 234 -17.31 16.91 17.39
N LEU A 235 -15.98 17.08 17.31
CA LEU A 235 -15.28 17.44 16.08
C LEU A 235 -15.41 16.31 15.05
N ALA A 236 -15.94 16.65 13.88
CA ALA A 236 -16.15 15.72 12.77
C ALA A 236 -15.11 15.90 11.65
N LEU A 237 -14.79 17.16 11.32
CA LEU A 237 -13.87 17.53 10.26
C LEU A 237 -12.97 18.67 10.72
N LEU A 238 -11.66 18.47 10.61
CA LEU A 238 -10.64 19.49 10.75
C LEU A 238 -10.02 19.73 9.39
N HIS A 239 -10.32 20.89 8.81
CA HIS A 239 -9.81 21.30 7.51
C HIS A 239 -8.70 22.34 7.65
N LEU A 240 -7.64 22.12 6.90
CA LEU A 240 -6.52 23.04 6.77
C LEU A 240 -6.41 23.45 5.30
N ASP A 241 -6.49 24.74 5.02
CA ASP A 241 -6.28 25.26 3.67
C ASP A 241 -4.79 25.34 3.31
N ARG A 242 -4.47 25.73 2.08
CA ARG A 242 -3.07 25.84 1.60
C ARG A 242 -2.26 26.92 2.34
N GLU A 243 -2.91 27.95 2.87
CA GLU A 243 -2.33 28.99 3.73
C GLU A 243 -2.23 28.56 5.18
N LYS A 244 -2.65 27.32 5.51
CA LYS A 244 -2.70 26.71 6.83
C LYS A 244 -3.69 27.39 7.80
N ASN A 245 -4.73 28.04 7.28
CA ASN A 245 -5.86 28.45 8.08
C ASN A 245 -6.75 27.25 8.42
N GLU A 246 -7.14 27.17 9.68
CA GLU A 246 -7.97 26.09 10.20
C GLU A 246 -9.45 26.42 10.08
N THR A 247 -10.23 25.43 9.62
CA THR A 247 -11.68 25.42 9.75
C THR A 247 -12.10 24.12 10.43
N ARG A 248 -12.92 24.21 11.47
CA ARG A 248 -13.37 23.08 12.27
C ARG A 248 -14.86 22.93 12.13
N PHE A 249 -15.35 21.71 11.94
CA PHE A 249 -16.75 21.40 11.86
C PHE A 249 -17.10 20.31 12.86
N THR A 250 -18.08 20.57 13.70
CA THR A 250 -18.74 19.59 14.55
C THR A 250 -19.77 18.79 13.75
N PHE A 251 -20.24 17.65 14.27
CA PHE A 251 -21.32 16.91 13.63
C PHE A 251 -22.60 17.73 13.50
N ARG A 252 -22.92 18.58 14.48
CA ARG A 252 -24.04 19.51 14.40
C ARG A 252 -23.94 20.46 13.23
N GLU A 253 -22.77 21.09 13.06
CA GLU A 253 -22.54 22.04 11.98
C GLU A 253 -22.61 21.35 10.62
N LEU A 254 -22.03 20.15 10.45
CA LEU A 254 -22.16 19.37 9.22
C LEU A 254 -23.62 19.03 8.90
N SER A 255 -24.41 18.64 9.90
CA SER A 255 -25.83 18.36 9.72
C SER A 255 -26.59 19.60 9.24
N LEU A 256 -26.43 20.75 9.92
CA LEU A 256 -27.13 22.00 9.59
C LEU A 256 -26.69 22.55 8.22
N LEU A 257 -25.39 22.57 7.92
CA LEU A 257 -24.89 23.05 6.64
C LEU A 257 -25.34 22.16 5.49
N SER A 258 -25.35 20.84 5.67
CA SER A 258 -25.85 19.93 4.63
C SER A 258 -27.36 20.06 4.41
N ASN A 259 -28.14 20.43 5.42
CA ASN A 259 -29.56 20.77 5.26
C ASN A 259 -29.74 22.04 4.39
N ARG A 260 -28.97 23.10 4.68
CA ARG A 260 -28.95 24.32 3.87
C ARG A 260 -28.60 24.02 2.41
N ALA A 261 -27.54 23.25 2.20
CA ALA A 261 -27.10 22.88 0.86
C ALA A 261 -28.12 21.98 0.13
N ALA A 262 -28.84 21.08 0.82
CA ALA A 262 -29.91 20.28 0.22
C ALA A 262 -31.07 21.15 -0.26
N ASN A 263 -31.54 22.11 0.58
CA ASN A 263 -32.57 23.08 0.21
C ASN A 263 -32.11 23.96 -0.97
N TYR A 264 -30.86 24.37 -0.99
CA TYR A 264 -30.27 25.13 -2.08
C TYR A 264 -30.27 24.33 -3.40
N PHE A 265 -29.83 23.07 -3.39
CA PHE A 265 -29.86 22.21 -4.57
C PHE A 265 -31.28 22.04 -5.12
N VAL A 266 -32.26 21.85 -4.25
CA VAL A 266 -33.66 21.79 -4.66
C VAL A 266 -34.13 23.09 -5.33
N SER A 267 -33.70 24.25 -4.83
CA SER A 267 -34.07 25.56 -5.41
C SER A 267 -33.51 25.76 -6.83
N LEU A 268 -32.34 25.17 -7.11
CA LEU A 268 -31.73 25.16 -8.44
C LEU A 268 -32.36 24.12 -9.39
N GLY A 269 -33.33 23.32 -8.91
CA GLY A 269 -34.02 22.32 -9.71
C GLY A 269 -33.38 20.95 -9.71
N ILE A 270 -32.38 20.69 -8.84
CA ILE A 270 -31.81 19.35 -8.67
C ILE A 270 -32.80 18.47 -7.89
N ARG A 271 -32.97 17.23 -8.33
CA ARG A 271 -33.95 16.27 -7.80
C ARG A 271 -33.28 14.94 -7.48
N GLU A 272 -34.04 14.06 -6.81
CA GLU A 272 -33.64 12.68 -6.60
C GLU A 272 -33.26 12.00 -7.92
N GLY A 273 -32.16 11.27 -7.94
CA GLY A 273 -31.65 10.57 -9.12
C GLY A 273 -30.82 11.45 -10.07
N ASP A 274 -30.88 12.78 -9.95
CA ASP A 274 -30.01 13.66 -10.74
C ASP A 274 -28.54 13.46 -10.34
N THR A 275 -27.66 13.52 -11.32
CA THR A 275 -26.22 13.38 -11.11
C THR A 275 -25.53 14.73 -10.96
N VAL A 276 -24.73 14.90 -9.92
CA VAL A 276 -24.03 16.14 -9.63
C VAL A 276 -22.53 15.87 -9.51
N MET A 277 -21.74 16.49 -10.39
CA MET A 277 -20.28 16.38 -10.37
C MET A 277 -19.68 17.30 -9.33
N LEU A 278 -18.76 16.77 -8.49
CA LEU A 278 -18.06 17.49 -7.45
C LEU A 278 -16.56 17.55 -7.78
N VAL A 279 -16.07 18.74 -8.15
CA VAL A 279 -14.67 19.00 -8.54
C VAL A 279 -14.08 20.00 -7.54
N LEU A 280 -13.82 19.56 -6.34
CA LEU A 280 -13.60 20.41 -5.16
C LEU A 280 -12.24 20.19 -4.47
N LYS A 281 -11.23 19.65 -5.17
CA LYS A 281 -9.90 19.39 -4.58
C LYS A 281 -10.06 18.71 -3.21
N ARG A 282 -9.58 19.35 -2.13
CA ARG A 282 -9.80 18.93 -0.74
C ARG A 282 -10.52 19.99 0.07
N HIS A 283 -11.25 20.90 -0.59
CA HIS A 283 -12.04 21.96 0.06
C HIS A 283 -13.15 21.35 0.93
N TRP A 284 -13.42 21.95 2.08
CA TRP A 284 -14.43 21.45 3.03
C TRP A 284 -15.86 21.39 2.45
N GLN A 285 -16.13 22.16 1.41
CA GLN A 285 -17.42 22.15 0.70
C GLN A 285 -17.73 20.79 0.09
N PHE A 286 -16.74 19.97 -0.21
CA PHE A 286 -16.94 18.60 -0.71
C PHE A 286 -17.81 17.77 0.24
N TRP A 287 -17.55 17.85 1.55
CA TRP A 287 -18.29 17.09 2.56
C TRP A 287 -19.71 17.60 2.69
N ILE A 288 -19.92 18.92 2.70
CA ILE A 288 -21.26 19.54 2.78
C ILE A 288 -22.09 19.17 1.54
N ALA A 289 -21.53 19.32 0.34
CA ALA A 289 -22.22 18.99 -0.90
C ALA A 289 -22.55 17.48 -0.97
N SER A 290 -21.62 16.60 -0.61
CA SER A 290 -21.85 15.15 -0.60
C SER A 290 -23.01 14.76 0.35
N LEU A 291 -22.99 15.26 1.59
CA LEU A 291 -24.08 15.00 2.56
C LEU A 291 -25.42 15.54 2.08
N ALA A 292 -25.44 16.72 1.49
CA ALA A 292 -26.65 17.33 0.94
C ALA A 292 -27.26 16.48 -0.19
N LEU A 293 -26.41 15.97 -1.10
CA LEU A 293 -26.84 15.08 -2.18
C LEU A 293 -27.37 13.75 -1.64
N HIS A 294 -26.73 13.19 -0.60
CA HIS A 294 -27.24 11.98 0.07
C HIS A 294 -28.62 12.21 0.71
N LYS A 295 -28.85 13.39 1.33
CA LYS A 295 -30.17 13.75 1.88
C LYS A 295 -31.22 13.90 0.80
N LEU A 296 -30.85 14.50 -0.32
CA LEU A 296 -31.73 14.71 -1.46
C LEU A 296 -32.01 13.42 -2.25
N GLY A 297 -31.09 12.46 -2.23
CA GLY A 297 -31.12 11.27 -3.08
C GLY A 297 -30.57 11.54 -4.50
N ALA A 298 -29.85 12.62 -4.68
CA ALA A 298 -29.09 12.88 -5.90
C ALA A 298 -27.74 12.14 -5.84
N VAL A 299 -27.22 11.80 -7.01
CA VAL A 299 -26.01 10.97 -7.15
C VAL A 299 -24.78 11.86 -7.23
N ALA A 300 -23.87 11.74 -6.30
CA ALA A 300 -22.62 12.49 -6.31
C ALA A 300 -21.58 11.83 -7.24
N ILE A 301 -20.87 12.64 -8.04
CA ILE A 301 -19.80 12.21 -8.93
C ILE A 301 -18.53 12.99 -8.59
N PRO A 302 -17.69 12.51 -7.67
CA PRO A 302 -16.43 13.17 -7.39
C PRO A 302 -15.50 13.06 -8.60
N ALA A 303 -14.80 14.15 -8.89
CA ALA A 303 -13.84 14.19 -9.97
C ALA A 303 -12.65 15.10 -9.61
N THR A 304 -11.47 14.75 -10.12
CA THR A 304 -10.26 15.53 -9.85
C THR A 304 -10.27 16.87 -10.57
N PHE A 305 -9.68 17.87 -9.94
CA PHE A 305 -9.48 19.21 -10.52
C PHE A 305 -8.49 19.23 -11.70
N MET A 306 -7.77 18.14 -11.95
CA MET A 306 -6.82 18.00 -13.06
C MET A 306 -7.48 17.67 -14.41
N LEU A 307 -8.82 17.61 -14.47
CA LEU A 307 -9.54 17.36 -15.72
C LEU A 307 -9.37 18.54 -16.68
N VAL A 308 -9.17 18.20 -17.96
CA VAL A 308 -9.21 19.16 -19.05
C VAL A 308 -10.56 19.10 -19.80
N GLU A 309 -10.82 20.03 -20.71
CA GLU A 309 -12.10 20.19 -21.43
C GLU A 309 -12.64 18.88 -22.01
N LYS A 310 -11.82 18.10 -22.73
CA LYS A 310 -12.22 16.81 -23.31
C LYS A 310 -12.67 15.79 -22.27
N ASP A 311 -12.06 15.84 -21.07
CA ASP A 311 -12.38 14.90 -19.99
C ASP A 311 -13.71 15.26 -19.33
N PHE A 312 -14.00 16.55 -19.16
CA PHE A 312 -15.30 17.05 -18.71
C PHE A 312 -16.39 16.69 -19.72
N ALA A 313 -16.16 17.00 -21.02
CA ALA A 313 -17.12 16.72 -22.09
C ALA A 313 -17.51 15.23 -22.16
N TYR A 314 -16.53 14.33 -21.98
CA TYR A 314 -16.80 12.90 -21.90
C TYR A 314 -17.66 12.55 -20.69
N ARG A 315 -17.27 13.03 -19.50
CA ARG A 315 -17.94 12.69 -18.22
C ARG A 315 -19.37 13.23 -18.16
N TYR A 316 -19.61 14.42 -18.68
CA TYR A 316 -20.96 14.99 -18.74
C TYR A 316 -21.92 14.09 -19.51
N LYS A 317 -21.47 13.52 -20.63
CA LYS A 317 -22.27 12.57 -21.43
C LYS A 317 -22.36 11.19 -20.81
N ALA A 318 -21.24 10.67 -20.28
CA ALA A 318 -21.16 9.28 -19.83
C ALA A 318 -21.93 9.04 -18.52
N ALA A 319 -22.19 10.09 -17.74
CA ALA A 319 -22.89 10.00 -16.45
C ALA A 319 -24.12 10.92 -16.40
N ASP A 320 -24.64 11.41 -17.53
CA ASP A 320 -25.81 12.29 -17.63
C ASP A 320 -25.79 13.45 -16.61
N VAL A 321 -24.62 14.14 -16.53
CA VAL A 321 -24.39 15.14 -15.47
C VAL A 321 -25.37 16.32 -15.60
N ARG A 322 -26.17 16.51 -14.56
CA ARG A 322 -27.18 17.58 -14.46
C ARG A 322 -26.61 18.87 -13.91
N ALA A 323 -25.64 18.76 -12.98
CA ALA A 323 -25.05 19.92 -12.32
C ALA A 323 -23.57 19.66 -11.96
N ILE A 324 -22.83 20.74 -11.76
CA ILE A 324 -21.46 20.69 -11.27
C ILE A 324 -21.24 21.68 -10.16
N VAL A 325 -20.51 21.26 -9.09
CA VAL A 325 -19.90 22.16 -8.10
C VAL A 325 -18.40 22.09 -8.32
N CYS A 326 -17.81 23.21 -8.75
CA CYS A 326 -16.42 23.26 -9.21
C CYS A 326 -15.60 24.28 -8.41
N THR A 327 -14.34 23.99 -8.13
CA THR A 327 -13.40 24.95 -7.60
C THR A 327 -13.07 26.07 -8.61
N ALA A 328 -12.90 27.29 -8.12
CA ALA A 328 -12.38 28.39 -8.93
C ALA A 328 -10.85 28.34 -9.14
N ASP A 329 -10.15 27.44 -8.41
CA ASP A 329 -8.70 27.33 -8.47
C ASP A 329 -8.21 26.91 -9.86
N GLY A 330 -7.21 27.64 -10.37
CA GLY A 330 -6.57 27.36 -11.65
C GLY A 330 -7.52 27.47 -12.86
N GLU A 331 -7.36 26.59 -13.82
CA GLU A 331 -8.14 26.58 -15.06
C GLU A 331 -9.34 25.61 -15.03
N THR A 332 -9.58 24.95 -13.90
CA THR A 332 -10.56 23.87 -13.77
C THR A 332 -11.97 24.32 -14.18
N ALA A 333 -12.44 25.46 -13.66
CA ALA A 333 -13.76 25.98 -13.98
C ALA A 333 -13.88 26.43 -15.45
N MET A 334 -12.81 26.92 -16.06
CA MET A 334 -12.76 27.27 -17.49
C MET A 334 -12.93 26.02 -18.37
N HIS A 335 -12.19 24.95 -18.08
CA HIS A 335 -12.34 23.69 -18.79
C HIS A 335 -13.74 23.08 -18.65
N ALA A 336 -14.30 23.15 -17.44
CA ALA A 336 -15.65 22.68 -17.15
C ALA A 336 -16.71 23.46 -17.93
N GLU A 337 -16.58 24.79 -18.01
CA GLU A 337 -17.49 25.67 -18.72
C GLU A 337 -17.44 25.46 -20.24
N ASN A 338 -16.22 25.39 -20.82
CA ASN A 338 -16.07 25.14 -22.26
C ASN A 338 -16.70 23.79 -22.66
N ALA A 339 -16.46 22.76 -21.83
CA ALA A 339 -17.09 21.45 -22.04
C ALA A 339 -18.63 21.51 -21.93
N ALA A 340 -19.18 22.26 -20.95
CA ALA A 340 -20.62 22.44 -20.78
C ALA A 340 -21.23 23.15 -21.99
N ALA A 341 -20.61 24.21 -22.50
CA ALA A 341 -21.07 24.92 -23.66
C ALA A 341 -21.16 24.03 -24.90
N ALA A 342 -20.27 23.05 -25.04
CA ALA A 342 -20.22 22.11 -26.15
C ALA A 342 -21.17 20.92 -26.01
N VAL A 343 -21.50 20.49 -24.79
CA VAL A 343 -22.25 19.25 -24.51
C VAL A 343 -23.68 19.51 -24.05
N ASP A 344 -23.83 20.34 -23.03
CA ASP A 344 -25.12 20.76 -22.44
C ASP A 344 -25.03 22.20 -21.93
N PRO A 345 -25.42 23.20 -22.73
CA PRO A 345 -25.46 24.59 -22.31
C PRO A 345 -26.38 24.87 -21.11
N GLY A 346 -27.31 23.95 -20.82
CA GLY A 346 -28.27 24.03 -19.70
C GLY A 346 -27.73 23.44 -18.40
N LEU A 347 -26.50 22.94 -18.36
CA LEU A 347 -25.86 22.41 -17.16
C LEU A 347 -25.85 23.45 -16.03
N ILE A 348 -26.36 23.08 -14.86
CA ILE A 348 -26.34 23.94 -13.67
C ILE A 348 -24.90 24.02 -13.15
N LYS A 349 -24.35 25.23 -13.09
CA LYS A 349 -22.94 25.46 -12.71
C LYS A 349 -22.85 26.22 -11.39
N MET A 350 -22.16 25.65 -10.44
CA MET A 350 -21.90 26.25 -9.12
C MET A 350 -20.38 26.35 -8.90
N ILE A 351 -19.92 27.49 -8.45
CA ILE A 351 -18.52 27.77 -8.18
C ILE A 351 -18.25 27.86 -6.68
N SER A 352 -17.11 27.35 -6.25
CA SER A 352 -16.62 27.40 -4.88
C SER A 352 -15.18 27.94 -4.88
N HIS A 353 -14.75 28.56 -3.77
CA HIS A 353 -13.44 29.21 -3.62
C HIS A 353 -13.20 30.38 -4.57
N GLY A 354 -14.24 31.10 -4.94
CA GLY A 354 -14.18 32.28 -5.79
C GLY A 354 -15.51 32.58 -6.45
N GLU A 355 -15.48 33.48 -7.42
CA GLU A 355 -16.64 33.91 -8.20
C GLU A 355 -16.38 33.70 -9.68
N ARG A 356 -17.44 33.45 -10.46
CA ARG A 356 -17.38 33.34 -11.90
C ARG A 356 -18.69 33.78 -12.53
N ASP A 357 -18.65 34.65 -13.53
CA ASP A 357 -19.82 35.15 -14.24
C ASP A 357 -20.65 33.98 -14.82
N GLY A 358 -21.96 34.01 -14.61
CA GLY A 358 -22.87 32.99 -15.06
C GLY A 358 -22.86 31.68 -14.27
N TRP A 359 -22.16 31.63 -13.16
CA TRP A 359 -22.17 30.55 -12.20
C TRP A 359 -22.82 30.97 -10.88
N HIS A 360 -23.52 30.07 -10.22
CA HIS A 360 -24.00 30.26 -8.87
C HIS A 360 -22.85 30.20 -7.86
N SER A 361 -22.81 31.07 -6.87
CA SER A 361 -21.81 31.00 -5.79
C SER A 361 -22.23 29.98 -4.73
N PHE A 362 -21.64 28.78 -4.77
CA PHE A 362 -21.97 27.75 -3.77
C PHE A 362 -21.70 28.24 -2.36
N ASP A 363 -20.53 28.83 -2.11
CA ASP A 363 -20.07 29.21 -0.76
C ASP A 363 -20.99 30.23 -0.07
N THR A 364 -21.63 31.10 -0.81
CA THR A 364 -22.45 32.21 -0.26
C THR A 364 -23.95 31.95 -0.35
N GLU A 365 -24.40 31.37 -1.46
CA GLU A 365 -25.84 31.22 -1.71
C GLU A 365 -26.49 30.19 -0.78
N PHE A 366 -25.88 28.99 -0.59
CA PHE A 366 -26.49 27.96 0.26
C PHE A 366 -26.65 28.37 1.72
N MET A 367 -25.84 29.29 2.21
CA MET A 367 -25.90 29.76 3.58
C MET A 367 -27.17 30.52 3.89
N SER A 368 -27.89 31.06 2.90
CA SER A 368 -29.16 31.79 3.05
C SER A 368 -30.37 30.87 3.14
N TYR A 369 -30.21 29.55 2.89
CA TYR A 369 -31.33 28.60 2.91
C TYR A 369 -31.59 28.02 4.31
N PRO A 370 -32.81 27.48 4.53
CA PRO A 370 -33.14 26.87 5.80
C PRO A 370 -32.21 25.74 6.22
N ASP A 371 -31.87 25.66 7.49
CA ASP A 371 -31.06 24.60 8.09
C ASP A 371 -31.88 23.41 8.60
N THR A 372 -33.19 23.39 8.31
CA THR A 372 -34.08 22.28 8.56
C THR A 372 -34.35 21.49 7.30
N TRP A 373 -34.34 20.17 7.42
CA TRP A 373 -34.60 19.25 6.31
C TRP A 373 -35.38 18.04 6.82
N GLU A 374 -36.43 17.65 6.12
CA GLU A 374 -37.21 16.48 6.47
C GLU A 374 -36.60 15.22 5.87
N ARG A 375 -36.40 14.16 6.70
CA ARG A 375 -35.86 12.88 6.24
C ARG A 375 -36.75 12.26 5.16
N ARG A 376 -36.15 11.92 4.04
CA ARG A 376 -36.79 11.18 2.96
C ARG A 376 -36.55 9.68 3.18
N VAL A 377 -37.58 8.98 3.63
CA VAL A 377 -37.47 7.56 4.04
C VAL A 377 -37.22 6.59 2.87
N ASP A 378 -37.52 6.99 1.66
CA ASP A 378 -37.33 6.23 0.43
C ASP A 378 -35.92 6.43 -0.21
N VAL A 379 -35.14 7.36 0.30
CA VAL A 379 -33.77 7.65 -0.17
C VAL A 379 -32.77 6.82 0.64
N CYS A 380 -32.57 5.56 0.25
CA CYS A 380 -31.76 4.59 0.99
C CYS A 380 -31.50 3.31 0.19
N GLY A 381 -30.76 2.38 0.79
CA GLY A 381 -30.62 1.01 0.33
C GLY A 381 -29.88 0.88 -0.99
N ASP A 382 -30.50 0.22 -1.97
CA ASP A 382 -29.91 -0.06 -3.28
C ASP A 382 -30.02 1.09 -4.29
N LYS A 383 -30.63 2.23 -3.91
CA LYS A 383 -30.63 3.40 -4.79
C LYS A 383 -29.20 3.89 -5.03
N PRO A 384 -28.86 4.35 -6.26
CA PRO A 384 -27.55 4.93 -6.51
C PRO A 384 -27.29 6.16 -5.63
N MET A 385 -26.10 6.20 -5.04
CA MET A 385 -25.65 7.29 -4.18
C MET A 385 -24.41 7.99 -4.74
N TYR A 386 -23.52 7.20 -5.30
CA TYR A 386 -22.24 7.65 -5.83
C TYR A 386 -21.93 7.01 -7.17
N MET A 387 -21.28 7.76 -8.05
CA MET A 387 -20.67 7.24 -9.26
C MET A 387 -19.22 7.65 -9.35
N LEU A 388 -18.35 6.70 -9.65
CA LEU A 388 -16.92 6.88 -9.73
C LEU A 388 -16.40 6.52 -11.12
N PHE A 389 -15.61 7.40 -11.72
CA PHE A 389 -14.92 7.11 -12.96
C PHE A 389 -13.68 6.25 -12.71
N THR A 390 -13.64 5.05 -13.29
CA THR A 390 -12.49 4.16 -13.18
C THR A 390 -11.45 4.49 -14.23
N SER A 391 -10.18 4.31 -13.93
CA SER A 391 -9.13 4.37 -14.96
C SER A 391 -9.12 3.09 -15.76
N GLY A 392 -9.88 3.06 -16.88
CA GLY A 392 -9.83 1.94 -17.82
C GLY A 392 -8.42 1.76 -18.42
N THR A 393 -7.94 0.53 -18.48
CA THR A 393 -6.65 0.21 -19.11
C THR A 393 -6.69 0.25 -20.63
N THR A 394 -7.88 0.21 -21.23
CA THR A 394 -8.09 -0.01 -22.67
C THR A 394 -8.92 1.04 -23.40
N GLY A 395 -9.31 2.16 -22.73
CA GLY A 395 -10.17 3.15 -23.35
C GLY A 395 -10.60 4.29 -22.43
N TYR A 396 -11.80 4.81 -22.69
CA TYR A 396 -12.41 5.82 -21.83
C TYR A 396 -12.75 5.23 -20.44
N PRO A 397 -12.72 6.05 -19.37
CA PRO A 397 -13.09 5.61 -18.03
C PRO A 397 -14.52 5.08 -17.97
N LYS A 398 -14.75 3.95 -17.31
CA LYS A 398 -16.08 3.44 -16.99
C LYS A 398 -16.65 4.14 -15.78
N VAL A 399 -17.97 4.11 -15.62
CA VAL A 399 -18.69 4.75 -14.52
C VAL A 399 -19.19 3.66 -13.56
N ALA A 400 -18.49 3.41 -12.46
CA ALA A 400 -18.93 2.47 -11.43
C ALA A 400 -20.00 3.12 -10.53
N ALA A 401 -21.18 2.54 -10.46
CA ALA A 401 -22.27 3.04 -9.63
C ALA A 401 -22.33 2.33 -8.28
N HIS A 402 -22.48 3.08 -7.19
CA HIS A 402 -22.58 2.56 -5.84
C HIS A 402 -23.88 2.98 -5.18
N SER A 403 -24.45 2.06 -4.39
CA SER A 403 -25.66 2.30 -3.60
C SER A 403 -25.35 2.94 -2.25
N PHE A 404 -26.41 3.30 -1.50
CA PHE A 404 -26.26 3.77 -0.11
C PHE A 404 -25.60 2.72 0.79
N LYS A 405 -25.70 1.43 0.48
CA LYS A 405 -25.04 0.33 1.23
C LYS A 405 -23.52 0.40 1.16
N TYR A 406 -22.95 1.02 0.11
CA TYR A 406 -21.51 1.18 -0.05
C TYR A 406 -20.84 1.82 1.18
N ALA A 407 -21.49 2.82 1.76
CA ALA A 407 -20.96 3.49 2.94
C ALA A 407 -20.81 2.54 4.15
N LEU A 408 -21.73 1.58 4.34
CA LEU A 408 -21.63 0.56 5.39
C LEU A 408 -20.42 -0.35 5.21
N GLY A 409 -20.06 -0.69 3.96
CA GLY A 409 -18.89 -1.50 3.65
C GLY A 409 -17.57 -0.88 4.10
N HIS A 410 -17.53 0.44 4.29
CA HIS A 410 -16.36 1.15 4.82
C HIS A 410 -16.20 1.04 6.34
N TYR A 411 -17.13 0.42 7.06
CA TYR A 411 -16.93 0.13 8.47
C TYR A 411 -15.70 -0.76 8.71
N ILE A 412 -15.53 -1.83 7.90
CA ILE A 412 -14.34 -2.68 7.95
C ILE A 412 -13.08 -1.88 7.64
N THR A 413 -13.13 -1.06 6.59
CA THR A 413 -12.00 -0.22 6.16
C THR A 413 -11.49 0.67 7.30
N ALA A 414 -12.41 1.32 8.03
CA ALA A 414 -12.04 2.25 9.08
C ALA A 414 -11.72 1.55 10.41
N ARG A 415 -12.56 0.60 10.82
CA ARG A 415 -12.45 -0.05 12.14
C ARG A 415 -11.30 -1.04 12.20
N TYR A 416 -11.21 -1.92 11.22
CA TYR A 416 -10.33 -3.09 11.28
C TYR A 416 -9.06 -2.97 10.44
N TRP A 417 -9.01 -2.00 9.52
CA TRP A 417 -7.82 -1.77 8.72
C TRP A 417 -7.15 -0.43 9.04
N HIS A 418 -7.87 0.71 9.01
CA HIS A 418 -7.31 2.00 9.44
C HIS A 418 -7.18 2.11 10.96
N ASN A 419 -7.88 1.28 11.72
CA ASN A 419 -7.91 1.30 13.19
C ASN A 419 -8.22 2.68 13.75
N VAL A 420 -9.16 3.38 13.14
CA VAL A 420 -9.47 4.76 13.56
C VAL A 420 -9.87 4.80 15.02
N ASP A 421 -9.34 5.78 15.74
CA ASP A 421 -9.68 6.04 17.12
C ASP A 421 -10.86 7.00 17.16
N PRO A 422 -11.98 6.66 17.79
CA PRO A 422 -13.14 7.56 17.92
C PRO A 422 -12.80 8.91 18.56
N GLU A 423 -11.83 8.94 19.45
CA GLU A 423 -11.34 10.17 20.10
C GLU A 423 -10.10 10.76 19.41
N GLY A 424 -9.69 10.16 18.28
CA GLY A 424 -8.52 10.55 17.52
C GLY A 424 -8.86 11.28 16.23
N ILE A 425 -7.81 11.54 15.48
CA ILE A 425 -7.88 12.21 14.17
C ILE A 425 -7.27 11.30 13.12
N HIS A 426 -8.02 11.03 12.05
CA HIS A 426 -7.58 10.25 10.91
C HIS A 426 -7.18 11.14 9.74
N PHE A 427 -6.01 10.89 9.17
CA PHE A 427 -5.52 11.59 7.99
C PHE A 427 -5.27 10.62 6.83
N THR A 428 -5.92 10.83 5.70
CA THR A 428 -5.63 10.15 4.44
C THR A 428 -5.16 11.13 3.39
N ILE A 429 -4.01 10.86 2.77
CA ILE A 429 -3.56 11.62 1.60
C ILE A 429 -4.28 11.09 0.36
N SER A 430 -5.25 11.86 -0.11
CA SER A 430 -5.97 11.64 -1.36
C SER A 430 -6.69 12.91 -1.79
N ASP A 431 -6.79 13.15 -3.09
CA ASP A 431 -7.72 14.12 -3.66
C ASP A 431 -9.15 13.58 -3.56
N THR A 432 -10.14 14.47 -3.32
CA THR A 432 -11.54 14.07 -3.18
C THR A 432 -12.16 13.50 -4.46
N GLY A 433 -11.56 13.78 -5.59
CA GLY A 433 -11.97 13.22 -6.88
C GLY A 433 -11.61 11.75 -7.12
N TRP A 434 -10.94 11.09 -6.15
CA TRP A 434 -10.56 9.68 -6.22
C TRP A 434 -11.30 8.81 -5.23
N GLY A 435 -11.60 7.57 -5.60
CA GLY A 435 -12.25 6.59 -4.73
C GLY A 435 -11.57 6.44 -3.36
N LYS A 436 -10.24 6.55 -3.29
CA LYS A 436 -9.47 6.49 -2.03
C LYS A 436 -9.91 7.53 -0.99
N ALA A 437 -10.44 8.69 -1.41
CA ALA A 437 -10.97 9.67 -0.48
C ALA A 437 -12.19 9.14 0.28
N LEU A 438 -13.02 8.33 -0.36
CA LEU A 438 -14.20 7.71 0.28
C LEU A 438 -13.79 6.67 1.33
N TRP A 439 -12.63 6.03 1.12
CA TRP A 439 -12.08 5.03 2.06
C TRP A 439 -11.54 5.67 3.35
N GLY A 440 -10.97 6.87 3.26
CA GLY A 440 -10.23 7.46 4.37
C GLY A 440 -10.65 8.86 4.80
N LYS A 441 -11.68 9.46 4.18
CA LYS A 441 -12.05 10.86 4.48
C LYS A 441 -13.55 11.09 4.69
N LEU A 442 -14.36 10.04 4.75
CA LEU A 442 -15.81 10.26 4.83
C LEU A 442 -16.51 9.12 5.60
N TYR A 443 -16.80 8.01 4.95
CA TYR A 443 -17.77 7.04 5.45
C TYR A 443 -17.33 6.28 6.69
N GLY A 444 -16.27 5.51 6.59
CA GLY A 444 -15.84 4.64 7.66
C GLY A 444 -15.39 5.41 8.90
N GLN A 445 -14.74 6.56 8.72
CA GLN A 445 -14.26 7.40 9.81
C GLN A 445 -15.42 7.90 10.67
N TRP A 446 -16.49 8.37 10.05
CA TRP A 446 -17.65 8.85 10.79
C TRP A 446 -18.57 7.71 11.28
N LEU A 447 -18.61 6.55 10.59
CA LEU A 447 -19.21 5.33 11.16
C LEU A 447 -18.52 4.90 12.46
N CYS A 448 -17.21 5.12 12.57
CA CYS A 448 -16.43 4.91 13.79
C CYS A 448 -16.35 6.14 14.70
N GLU A 449 -17.13 7.20 14.43
CA GLU A 449 -17.22 8.44 15.22
C GLU A 449 -15.89 9.21 15.37
N SER A 450 -14.93 9.03 14.47
CA SER A 450 -13.61 9.67 14.48
C SER A 450 -13.63 10.99 13.70
N CYS A 451 -12.70 11.90 14.04
CA CYS A 451 -12.47 13.12 13.28
C CYS A 451 -11.68 12.85 12.00
N VAL A 452 -12.09 13.47 10.91
CA VAL A 452 -11.34 13.50 9.64
C VAL A 452 -10.46 14.74 9.58
N PHE A 453 -9.16 14.55 9.26
CA PHE A 453 -8.26 15.64 8.91
C PHE A 453 -8.16 15.77 7.39
N ALA A 454 -8.35 16.97 6.88
CA ALA A 454 -8.20 17.31 5.47
C ALA A 454 -7.24 18.49 5.32
N TYR A 455 -6.17 18.29 4.55
CA TYR A 455 -5.23 19.34 4.19
C TYR A 455 -5.27 19.59 2.68
N ASP A 456 -5.56 20.84 2.31
CA ASP A 456 -5.69 21.26 0.92
C ASP A 456 -4.39 21.86 0.39
N PHE A 457 -3.39 21.05 0.15
CA PHE A 457 -2.12 21.45 -0.45
C PHE A 457 -2.18 21.42 -1.98
N ASP A 458 -1.43 22.30 -2.65
CA ASP A 458 -1.34 22.30 -4.11
C ASP A 458 -0.37 21.22 -4.62
N LYS A 459 0.79 21.10 -3.99
CA LYS A 459 1.81 20.12 -4.32
C LYS A 459 2.21 19.35 -3.05
N PHE A 460 2.39 18.04 -3.21
CA PHE A 460 2.90 17.22 -2.12
C PHE A 460 4.33 17.64 -1.75
N ASP A 461 4.52 17.92 -0.45
CA ASP A 461 5.82 18.17 0.17
C ASP A 461 5.85 17.46 1.52
N ALA A 462 6.77 16.48 1.67
CA ALA A 462 6.88 15.70 2.89
C ALA A 462 7.33 16.59 4.08
N HIS A 463 8.23 17.54 3.84
CA HIS A 463 8.70 18.47 4.86
C HIS A 463 7.57 19.37 5.41
N ASP A 464 6.62 19.71 4.57
CA ASP A 464 5.44 20.52 4.96
C ASP A 464 4.39 19.70 5.72
N LEU A 465 4.27 18.41 5.40
CA LEU A 465 3.25 17.52 5.95
C LEU A 465 3.63 16.89 7.30
N LEU A 466 4.89 16.48 7.47
CA LEU A 466 5.34 15.73 8.66
C LEU A 466 5.13 16.49 9.98
N PRO A 467 5.35 17.84 10.09
CA PRO A 467 5.07 18.55 11.32
C PRO A 467 3.60 18.58 11.74
N LEU A 468 2.67 18.32 10.78
CA LEU A 468 1.23 18.33 11.07
C LEU A 468 0.81 17.18 11.97
N PHE A 469 1.56 16.05 11.97
CA PHE A 469 1.26 14.90 12.82
C PHE A 469 1.30 15.27 14.31
N ALA A 470 2.37 15.90 14.77
CA ALA A 470 2.48 16.39 16.13
C ALA A 470 1.52 17.53 16.42
N ARG A 471 1.45 18.53 15.52
CA ARG A 471 0.62 19.72 15.69
C ARG A 471 -0.87 19.40 15.91
N TYR A 472 -1.39 18.43 15.15
CA TYR A 472 -2.82 18.05 15.20
C TYR A 472 -3.08 16.72 15.91
N HIS A 473 -2.07 16.13 16.51
CA HIS A 473 -2.16 14.82 17.18
C HIS A 473 -2.84 13.76 16.30
N ILE A 474 -2.39 13.63 15.04
CA ILE A 474 -2.91 12.66 14.09
C ILE A 474 -2.62 11.26 14.63
N THR A 475 -3.69 10.47 14.84
CA THR A 475 -3.61 9.14 15.46
C THR A 475 -3.50 8.01 14.45
N THR A 476 -4.13 8.16 13.29
CA THR A 476 -4.10 7.13 12.24
C THR A 476 -3.90 7.78 10.87
N PHE A 477 -3.15 7.08 10.01
CA PHE A 477 -2.71 7.65 8.75
C PHE A 477 -2.82 6.67 7.58
N CYS A 478 -3.19 7.18 6.40
CA CYS A 478 -3.20 6.40 5.16
C CYS A 478 -2.63 7.21 4.00
N ALA A 479 -1.71 6.60 3.25
CA ALA A 479 -1.16 7.19 2.03
C ALA A 479 -0.79 6.11 0.99
N PRO A 480 -0.55 6.46 -0.29
CA PRO A 480 0.05 5.54 -1.25
C PRO A 480 1.52 5.24 -0.93
N PRO A 481 2.08 4.10 -1.41
CA PRO A 481 3.50 3.74 -1.25
C PRO A 481 4.47 4.84 -1.68
N THR A 482 4.18 5.52 -2.77
CA THR A 482 4.98 6.64 -3.27
C THR A 482 5.18 7.75 -2.23
N MET A 483 4.15 8.08 -1.44
CA MET A 483 4.24 9.11 -0.40
C MET A 483 5.13 8.66 0.76
N PHE A 484 5.02 7.40 1.19
CA PHE A 484 5.88 6.85 2.24
C PHE A 484 7.36 6.85 1.82
N ARG A 485 7.67 6.63 0.54
CA ARG A 485 9.05 6.76 0.03
C ARG A 485 9.59 8.19 0.18
N PHE A 486 8.76 9.20 -0.04
CA PHE A 486 9.17 10.59 0.20
C PHE A 486 9.37 10.87 1.69
N PHE A 487 8.48 10.40 2.55
CA PHE A 487 8.63 10.55 4.00
C PHE A 487 9.93 9.93 4.53
N ILE A 488 10.27 8.73 4.08
CA ILE A 488 11.52 8.05 4.47
C ILE A 488 12.75 8.86 4.07
N LYS A 489 12.72 9.50 2.90
CA LYS A 489 13.82 10.37 2.42
C LYS A 489 13.98 11.65 3.22
N GLU A 490 12.96 12.10 3.95
CA GLU A 490 12.99 13.29 4.80
C GLU A 490 13.54 13.02 6.21
N HIS A 491 14.13 11.85 6.47
CA HIS A 491 14.67 11.53 7.78
C HIS A 491 13.61 11.62 8.89
N LEU A 492 12.69 10.63 8.91
CA LEU A 492 11.55 10.58 9.83
C LEU A 492 11.93 10.72 11.32
N GLU A 493 13.15 10.36 11.69
CA GLU A 493 13.71 10.51 13.04
C GLU A 493 13.76 11.96 13.51
N ASN A 494 13.70 12.92 12.61
CA ASN A 494 13.70 14.36 12.94
C ASN A 494 12.31 14.92 13.26
N TYR A 495 11.25 14.10 13.15
CA TYR A 495 9.87 14.52 13.33
C TYR A 495 9.20 13.78 14.48
N ASP A 496 8.39 14.49 15.25
CA ASP A 496 7.58 13.87 16.30
C ASP A 496 6.33 13.19 15.69
N LEU A 497 6.38 11.88 15.59
CA LEU A 497 5.29 11.01 15.15
C LEU A 497 4.69 10.22 16.32
N SER A 498 4.92 10.62 17.57
CA SER A 498 4.50 9.88 18.76
C SER A 498 2.98 9.75 18.92
N SER A 499 2.21 10.68 18.33
CA SER A 499 0.74 10.61 18.27
C SER A 499 0.22 9.50 17.35
N LEU A 500 1.02 9.09 16.35
CA LEU A 500 0.62 8.10 15.36
C LEU A 500 0.61 6.70 15.99
N LYS A 501 -0.55 6.04 15.94
CA LYS A 501 -0.79 4.71 16.51
C LYS A 501 -0.87 3.63 15.43
N HIS A 502 -1.26 4.00 14.21
CA HIS A 502 -1.50 3.05 13.11
C HIS A 502 -1.32 3.71 11.75
N ALA A 503 -0.74 2.97 10.81
CA ALA A 503 -0.51 3.43 9.43
C ALA A 503 -0.92 2.37 8.42
N THR A 504 -1.64 2.79 7.39
CA THR A 504 -2.13 1.93 6.32
C THR A 504 -1.67 2.41 4.96
N ILE A 505 -1.61 1.49 4.01
CA ILE A 505 -1.09 1.74 2.68
C ILE A 505 -1.92 0.99 1.63
N ALA A 506 -2.31 1.68 0.58
CA ALA A 506 -3.06 1.10 -0.54
C ALA A 506 -2.95 1.94 -1.81
N GLY A 507 -3.35 1.35 -2.93
CA GLY A 507 -3.42 1.99 -4.25
C GLY A 507 -2.34 1.54 -5.21
N GLU A 508 -1.20 1.11 -4.68
CA GLU A 508 -0.09 0.44 -5.36
C GLU A 508 0.41 -0.65 -4.43
N ALA A 509 1.08 -1.66 -4.94
CA ALA A 509 1.68 -2.68 -4.10
C ALA A 509 2.90 -2.12 -3.33
N LEU A 510 3.08 -2.56 -2.11
CA LEU A 510 4.11 -2.07 -1.18
C LEU A 510 5.46 -2.73 -1.46
N ASN A 511 6.49 -1.91 -1.70
CA ASN A 511 7.86 -2.39 -1.68
C ASN A 511 8.27 -2.74 -0.24
N PRO A 512 8.81 -3.95 0.01
CA PRO A 512 9.24 -4.38 1.34
C PRO A 512 10.25 -3.42 2.02
N GLU A 513 11.14 -2.76 1.27
CA GLU A 513 12.07 -1.78 1.82
C GLU A 513 11.35 -0.61 2.51
N VAL A 514 10.27 -0.12 1.92
CA VAL A 514 9.45 0.96 2.51
C VAL A 514 8.84 0.52 3.83
N PHE A 515 8.37 -0.74 3.90
CA PHE A 515 7.84 -1.32 5.12
C PHE A 515 8.88 -1.35 6.24
N TYR A 516 10.08 -1.89 5.95
CA TYR A 516 11.13 -2.02 6.96
C TYR A 516 11.66 -0.67 7.44
N LYS A 517 11.89 0.27 6.51
CA LYS A 517 12.36 1.62 6.85
C LYS A 517 11.34 2.40 7.68
N PHE A 518 10.07 2.38 7.29
CA PHE A 518 9.04 3.06 8.07
C PHE A 518 8.93 2.49 9.49
N ARG A 519 9.02 1.16 9.61
CA ARG A 519 8.99 0.48 10.90
C ARG A 519 10.24 0.77 11.75
N GLU A 520 11.41 0.85 11.14
CA GLU A 520 12.66 1.24 11.82
C GLU A 520 12.51 2.59 12.51
N TYR A 521 11.94 3.58 11.82
CA TYR A 521 11.79 4.95 12.35
C TYR A 521 10.63 5.13 13.33
N THR A 522 9.53 4.43 13.12
CA THR A 522 8.28 4.70 13.86
C THR A 522 7.91 3.61 14.86
N GLY A 523 8.45 2.40 14.72
CA GLY A 523 8.00 1.20 15.43
C GLY A 523 6.65 0.67 14.93
N LEU A 524 6.06 1.26 13.87
CA LEU A 524 4.76 0.89 13.34
C LEU A 524 4.92 0.07 12.04
N SER A 525 4.10 -0.95 11.89
CA SER A 525 3.97 -1.69 10.63
C SER A 525 3.03 -0.96 9.67
N LEU A 526 3.39 -0.93 8.38
CA LEU A 526 2.48 -0.49 7.34
C LEU A 526 1.50 -1.62 7.01
N MET A 527 0.22 -1.38 7.22
CA MET A 527 -0.83 -2.37 6.96
C MET A 527 -1.34 -2.19 5.53
N GLU A 528 -0.92 -3.08 4.64
CA GLU A 528 -1.31 -3.03 3.23
C GLU A 528 -2.76 -3.47 3.05
N GLY A 529 -3.46 -2.84 2.10
CA GLY A 529 -4.82 -3.20 1.72
C GLY A 529 -5.06 -3.08 0.23
N PHE A 530 -5.88 -3.98 -0.29
CA PHE A 530 -6.28 -4.07 -1.68
C PHE A 530 -7.79 -3.90 -1.83
N GLY A 531 -8.18 -3.23 -2.88
CA GLY A 531 -9.54 -3.08 -3.36
C GLY A 531 -9.54 -2.21 -4.62
N GLN A 532 -10.71 -2.04 -5.17
CA GLN A 532 -10.91 -1.35 -6.45
C GLN A 532 -11.89 -0.19 -6.30
N THR A 533 -12.10 0.55 -7.40
CA THR A 533 -13.18 1.55 -7.46
C THR A 533 -14.54 0.87 -7.31
N GLU A 534 -14.66 -0.36 -7.74
CA GLU A 534 -15.84 -1.22 -7.73
C GLU A 534 -16.13 -1.84 -6.36
N THR A 535 -15.18 -1.80 -5.43
CA THR A 535 -15.29 -2.44 -4.11
C THR A 535 -14.90 -1.48 -2.98
N THR A 536 -15.13 -1.87 -1.73
CA THR A 536 -14.39 -1.37 -0.58
C THR A 536 -13.15 -2.24 -0.34
N LEU A 537 -12.57 -2.25 0.86
CA LEU A 537 -11.41 -3.08 1.19
C LEU A 537 -11.75 -4.57 1.01
N THR A 538 -11.16 -5.21 0.01
CA THR A 538 -11.41 -6.60 -0.38
C THR A 538 -10.44 -7.57 0.29
N ILE A 539 -9.16 -7.17 0.39
CA ILE A 539 -8.09 -7.92 1.04
C ILE A 539 -7.28 -6.93 1.86
N GLY A 540 -6.82 -7.29 3.05
CA GLY A 540 -6.03 -6.39 3.89
C GLY A 540 -5.26 -7.10 4.99
N ASN A 541 -4.24 -6.42 5.49
CA ASN A 541 -3.63 -6.75 6.78
C ASN A 541 -4.47 -6.06 7.87
N PHE A 542 -5.28 -6.83 8.58
CA PHE A 542 -6.19 -6.29 9.59
C PHE A 542 -5.50 -6.13 10.94
N VAL A 543 -6.09 -5.33 11.81
CA VAL A 543 -5.66 -5.21 13.21
C VAL A 543 -5.63 -6.59 13.85
N GLY A 544 -4.53 -6.92 14.52
CA GLY A 544 -4.27 -8.25 15.08
C GLY A 544 -3.51 -9.19 14.14
N ASP A 545 -3.35 -8.86 12.85
CA ASP A 545 -2.50 -9.63 11.93
C ASP A 545 -1.02 -9.26 12.07
N THR A 546 -0.15 -10.23 11.76
CA THR A 546 1.28 -9.97 11.57
C THR A 546 1.52 -9.75 10.08
N PRO A 547 1.68 -8.51 9.61
CA PRO A 547 1.80 -8.26 8.18
C PRO A 547 3.06 -8.90 7.61
N LYS A 548 2.92 -9.56 6.46
CA LYS A 548 4.05 -10.03 5.64
C LYS A 548 4.35 -8.96 4.58
N PRO A 549 5.53 -8.32 4.61
CA PRO A 549 5.88 -7.24 3.68
C PRO A 549 5.73 -7.66 2.21
N GLY A 550 4.99 -6.87 1.42
CA GLY A 550 4.67 -7.17 0.04
C GLY A 550 3.45 -8.07 -0.17
N SER A 551 2.83 -8.57 0.91
CA SER A 551 1.54 -9.26 0.86
C SER A 551 0.40 -8.28 1.09
N MET A 552 -0.68 -8.43 0.32
CA MET A 552 -1.92 -7.68 0.52
C MET A 552 -2.64 -8.03 1.84
N GLY A 553 -2.29 -9.15 2.50
CA GLY A 553 -2.96 -9.66 3.70
C GLY A 553 -3.99 -10.75 3.42
N HIS A 554 -5.06 -10.77 4.21
CA HIS A 554 -6.13 -11.76 4.15
C HIS A 554 -7.41 -11.21 3.52
N PRO A 555 -8.31 -12.07 3.00
CA PRO A 555 -9.65 -11.67 2.59
C PRO A 555 -10.40 -10.93 3.68
N SER A 556 -11.08 -9.85 3.30
CA SER A 556 -12.00 -9.15 4.18
C SER A 556 -13.17 -10.06 4.56
N PRO A 557 -13.51 -10.21 5.84
CA PRO A 557 -14.64 -11.05 6.27
C PRO A 557 -16.01 -10.62 5.72
N MET A 558 -16.09 -9.46 5.07
CA MET A 558 -17.29 -8.97 4.39
C MET A 558 -17.48 -9.61 3.01
N TYR A 559 -16.40 -10.11 2.40
CA TYR A 559 -16.40 -10.66 1.05
C TYR A 559 -15.98 -12.12 1.05
N ASP A 560 -16.69 -12.96 0.33
CA ASP A 560 -16.22 -14.31 0.01
C ASP A 560 -15.26 -14.24 -1.18
N VAL A 561 -13.97 -13.98 -0.87
CA VAL A 561 -12.90 -13.81 -1.86
C VAL A 561 -12.23 -15.14 -2.14
N ASP A 562 -12.02 -15.44 -3.41
CA ASP A 562 -11.25 -16.61 -3.86
C ASP A 562 -10.26 -16.23 -4.96
N ILE A 563 -9.36 -17.16 -5.27
CA ILE A 563 -8.47 -17.12 -6.43
C ILE A 563 -8.88 -18.26 -7.34
N VAL A 564 -9.24 -17.96 -8.59
CA VAL A 564 -9.70 -18.98 -9.54
C VAL A 564 -8.79 -19.07 -10.77
N ASP A 565 -8.68 -20.27 -11.32
CA ASP A 565 -8.01 -20.54 -12.59
C ASP A 565 -8.88 -20.12 -13.80
N ALA A 566 -8.40 -20.36 -15.02
CA ALA A 566 -9.12 -20.05 -16.24
C ALA A 566 -10.41 -20.86 -16.45
N ASP A 567 -10.56 -21.98 -15.75
CA ASP A 567 -11.75 -22.84 -15.77
C ASP A 567 -12.74 -22.50 -14.64
N GLY A 568 -12.45 -21.48 -13.84
CA GLY A 568 -13.27 -21.04 -12.70
C GLY A 568 -13.14 -21.92 -11.45
N ARG A 569 -12.09 -22.75 -11.37
CA ARG A 569 -11.81 -23.59 -10.19
C ARG A 569 -10.94 -22.84 -9.20
N SER A 570 -11.19 -23.04 -7.91
CA SER A 570 -10.34 -22.47 -6.85
C SER A 570 -8.91 -22.98 -7.00
N CYS A 571 -7.94 -22.07 -7.00
CA CYS A 571 -6.51 -22.37 -7.07
C CYS A 571 -5.99 -22.96 -5.76
N ASP A 572 -5.04 -23.88 -5.86
CA ASP A 572 -4.30 -24.39 -4.71
C ASP A 572 -3.31 -23.35 -4.16
N VAL A 573 -2.73 -23.62 -2.98
CA VAL A 573 -1.69 -22.78 -2.38
C VAL A 573 -0.49 -22.69 -3.32
N GLY A 574 -0.02 -21.46 -3.57
CA GLY A 574 1.09 -21.17 -4.50
C GLY A 574 0.67 -21.05 -5.97
N GLU A 575 -0.55 -21.40 -6.33
CA GLU A 575 -1.04 -21.24 -7.71
C GLU A 575 -1.56 -19.82 -7.95
N THR A 576 -1.22 -19.27 -9.12
CA THR A 576 -1.66 -17.94 -9.56
C THR A 576 -2.97 -18.03 -10.33
N GLY A 577 -3.97 -17.28 -9.89
CA GLY A 577 -5.26 -17.14 -10.57
C GLY A 577 -5.83 -15.72 -10.46
N GLU A 578 -7.05 -15.55 -10.92
CA GLU A 578 -7.81 -14.31 -10.79
C GLU A 578 -8.43 -14.18 -9.41
N ILE A 579 -8.33 -12.99 -8.82
CA ILE A 579 -9.08 -12.65 -7.61
C ILE A 579 -10.54 -12.45 -7.99
N VAL A 580 -11.43 -13.17 -7.35
CA VAL A 580 -12.88 -13.08 -7.54
C VAL A 580 -13.62 -12.90 -6.22
N VAL A 581 -14.79 -12.28 -6.27
CA VAL A 581 -15.71 -12.21 -5.13
C VAL A 581 -16.95 -13.04 -5.46
N ARG A 582 -17.28 -14.05 -4.62
CA ARG A 582 -18.48 -14.85 -4.80
C ARG A 582 -19.73 -14.04 -4.50
N THR A 583 -20.71 -14.11 -5.38
CA THR A 583 -21.96 -13.32 -5.30
C THR A 583 -23.21 -14.17 -5.42
N LYS A 584 -23.08 -15.50 -5.39
CA LYS A 584 -24.22 -16.44 -5.51
C LYS A 584 -25.24 -16.32 -4.37
N GLU A 585 -24.78 -15.99 -3.18
CA GLU A 585 -25.61 -15.84 -1.97
C GLU A 585 -26.14 -14.41 -1.80
N GLY A 586 -25.79 -13.50 -2.68
CA GLY A 586 -26.16 -12.09 -2.65
C GLY A 586 -24.99 -11.17 -2.95
N VAL A 587 -25.30 -9.90 -3.22
CA VAL A 587 -24.29 -8.86 -3.44
C VAL A 587 -23.86 -8.30 -2.08
N PRO A 588 -22.57 -8.41 -1.70
CA PRO A 588 -22.10 -7.88 -0.42
C PRO A 588 -22.25 -6.35 -0.34
N CYS A 589 -22.45 -5.82 0.86
CA CYS A 589 -22.34 -4.39 1.11
C CYS A 589 -20.95 -3.91 0.66
N GLY A 590 -20.89 -2.76 -0.03
CA GLY A 590 -19.64 -2.20 -0.51
C GLY A 590 -19.21 -2.65 -1.91
N LEU A 591 -19.87 -3.64 -2.51
CA LEU A 591 -19.69 -3.97 -3.92
C LEU A 591 -20.60 -3.08 -4.79
N PHE A 592 -20.10 -2.63 -5.94
CA PHE A 592 -20.80 -1.71 -6.83
C PHE A 592 -22.08 -2.35 -7.47
N LEU A 593 -22.98 -1.50 -7.95
CA LEU A 593 -24.21 -1.94 -8.64
C LEU A 593 -23.96 -2.42 -10.08
N GLY A 594 -22.84 -2.05 -10.66
CA GLY A 594 -22.47 -2.26 -12.05
C GLY A 594 -21.94 -0.98 -12.68
N TYR A 595 -21.61 -1.05 -13.96
CA TYR A 595 -21.18 0.11 -14.74
C TYR A 595 -22.39 0.82 -15.34
N TYR A 596 -22.54 2.10 -15.01
CA TYR A 596 -23.64 2.94 -15.48
C TYR A 596 -23.62 3.06 -17.01
N HIS A 597 -24.75 2.79 -17.67
CA HIS A 597 -24.91 2.75 -19.12
C HIS A 597 -23.96 1.79 -19.87
N ASP A 598 -23.36 0.81 -19.19
CA ASP A 598 -22.46 -0.16 -19.81
C ASP A 598 -22.77 -1.58 -19.30
N GLU A 599 -23.88 -2.13 -19.80
CA GLU A 599 -24.31 -3.49 -19.45
C GLU A 599 -23.30 -4.56 -19.93
N GLU A 600 -22.63 -4.33 -21.04
CA GLU A 600 -21.65 -5.27 -21.58
C GLU A 600 -20.44 -5.37 -20.66
N ALA A 601 -19.90 -4.24 -20.22
CA ALA A 601 -18.82 -4.23 -19.22
C ALA A 601 -19.28 -4.81 -17.88
N THR A 602 -20.53 -4.55 -17.47
CA THR A 602 -21.10 -5.12 -16.25
C THR A 602 -21.16 -6.65 -16.36
N LYS A 603 -21.71 -7.20 -17.45
CA LYS A 603 -21.77 -8.65 -17.68
C LYS A 603 -20.39 -9.29 -17.77
N LYS A 604 -19.40 -8.57 -18.33
CA LYS A 604 -18.01 -9.05 -18.36
C LYS A 604 -17.37 -9.13 -16.97
N GLY A 605 -17.72 -8.24 -16.06
CA GLY A 605 -17.24 -8.26 -14.66
C GLY A 605 -18.06 -9.18 -13.76
N TRP A 606 -19.33 -9.46 -14.10
CA TRP A 606 -20.26 -10.25 -13.30
C TRP A 606 -20.76 -11.43 -14.08
N HIS A 607 -20.13 -12.59 -13.91
CA HIS A 607 -20.57 -13.83 -14.53
C HIS A 607 -20.25 -15.04 -13.66
N ASP A 608 -20.83 -16.18 -13.95
CA ASP A 608 -20.61 -17.46 -13.27
C ASP A 608 -20.81 -17.45 -11.75
N GLY A 609 -21.51 -16.43 -11.24
CA GLY A 609 -21.74 -16.23 -9.80
C GLY A 609 -20.58 -15.56 -9.06
N TYR A 610 -19.70 -14.89 -9.80
CA TYR A 610 -18.58 -14.11 -9.29
C TYR A 610 -18.63 -12.67 -9.80
N TYR A 611 -18.05 -11.78 -9.00
CA TYR A 611 -17.47 -10.53 -9.51
C TYR A 611 -15.99 -10.80 -9.81
N HIS A 612 -15.60 -10.59 -11.05
CA HIS A 612 -14.25 -10.76 -11.57
C HIS A 612 -13.48 -9.44 -11.48
N THR A 613 -12.41 -9.41 -10.66
CA THR A 613 -11.66 -8.17 -10.43
C THR A 613 -10.75 -7.81 -11.60
N GLY A 614 -10.35 -8.79 -12.43
CA GLY A 614 -9.33 -8.64 -13.45
C GLY A 614 -7.91 -8.48 -12.88
N ASP A 615 -7.74 -8.68 -11.56
CA ASP A 615 -6.45 -8.69 -10.87
C ASP A 615 -6.07 -10.14 -10.53
N THR A 616 -4.78 -10.46 -10.58
CA THR A 616 -4.26 -11.80 -10.30
C THR A 616 -3.42 -11.81 -9.04
N ALA A 617 -3.53 -12.93 -8.30
CA ALA A 617 -2.78 -13.17 -7.07
C ALA A 617 -2.51 -14.67 -6.90
N TRP A 618 -1.71 -15.01 -5.93
CA TRP A 618 -1.59 -16.34 -5.34
C TRP A 618 -1.70 -16.22 -3.82
N ARG A 619 -2.02 -17.33 -3.14
CA ARG A 619 -2.08 -17.38 -1.67
C ARG A 619 -1.01 -18.32 -1.12
N ASP A 620 -0.44 -17.95 0.03
CA ASP A 620 0.52 -18.79 0.72
C ASP A 620 -0.15 -19.78 1.70
N GLU A 621 0.65 -20.60 2.37
CA GLU A 621 0.20 -21.62 3.33
C GLU A 621 -0.52 -21.01 4.56
N ASP A 622 -0.22 -19.75 4.90
CA ASP A 622 -0.86 -19.03 6.00
C ASP A 622 -2.09 -18.22 5.55
N GLY A 623 -2.46 -18.31 4.26
CA GLY A 623 -3.62 -17.67 3.68
C GLY A 623 -3.42 -16.21 3.27
N TYR A 624 -2.18 -15.69 3.28
CA TYR A 624 -1.88 -14.36 2.75
C TYR A 624 -1.95 -14.33 1.24
N PHE A 625 -2.52 -13.26 0.69
CA PHE A 625 -2.65 -13.03 -0.74
C PHE A 625 -1.49 -12.16 -1.24
N TRP A 626 -0.87 -12.58 -2.35
CA TRP A 626 0.27 -11.92 -2.97
C TRP A 626 -0.09 -11.44 -4.37
N TYR A 627 0.00 -10.12 -4.58
CA TYR A 627 -0.38 -9.51 -5.85
C TYR A 627 0.61 -9.85 -6.97
N VAL A 628 0.10 -10.23 -8.14
CA VAL A 628 0.90 -10.55 -9.32
C VAL A 628 0.78 -9.46 -10.38
N GLY A 629 -0.43 -9.00 -10.65
CA GLY A 629 -0.68 -7.96 -11.65
C GLY A 629 -2.10 -8.01 -12.21
N ARG A 630 -2.39 -7.11 -13.13
CA ARG A 630 -3.62 -7.19 -13.95
C ARG A 630 -3.53 -8.38 -14.90
N ILE A 631 -4.65 -9.07 -15.15
CA ILE A 631 -4.71 -10.15 -16.15
C ILE A 631 -4.14 -9.72 -17.49
N ASP A 632 -4.45 -8.48 -17.92
CA ASP A 632 -3.99 -7.91 -19.20
C ASP A 632 -2.51 -7.51 -19.20
N ASP A 633 -1.87 -7.39 -18.03
CA ASP A 633 -0.47 -6.99 -17.85
C ASP A 633 0.46 -8.19 -17.59
N VAL A 634 -0.07 -9.36 -17.24
CA VAL A 634 0.72 -10.58 -17.02
C VAL A 634 1.41 -11.00 -18.32
N ILE A 635 2.74 -11.10 -18.26
CA ILE A 635 3.60 -11.42 -19.40
C ILE A 635 3.65 -12.93 -19.59
N LYS A 636 3.31 -13.40 -20.81
CA LYS A 636 3.37 -14.82 -21.17
C LYS A 636 4.64 -15.11 -21.96
N SER A 637 5.74 -15.48 -21.29
CA SER A 637 7.04 -15.71 -21.91
C SER A 637 7.47 -17.18 -21.78
N SER A 638 7.66 -17.87 -22.89
CA SER A 638 8.13 -19.28 -22.93
C SER A 638 7.32 -20.21 -22.02
N GLY A 639 6.00 -20.03 -21.91
CA GLY A 639 5.10 -20.80 -21.05
C GLY A 639 4.98 -20.31 -19.61
N TYR A 640 5.83 -19.37 -19.18
CA TYR A 640 5.74 -18.76 -17.85
C TYR A 640 4.77 -17.58 -17.83
N ARG A 641 4.08 -17.42 -16.70
CA ARG A 641 3.29 -16.22 -16.38
C ARG A 641 4.12 -15.34 -15.45
N ILE A 642 4.49 -14.15 -15.91
CA ILE A 642 5.39 -13.24 -15.20
C ILE A 642 4.60 -12.00 -14.79
N GLY A 643 4.51 -11.74 -13.49
CA GLY A 643 3.91 -10.53 -12.96
C GLY A 643 4.85 -9.33 -13.12
N PRO A 644 4.38 -8.21 -13.67
CA PRO A 644 5.19 -7.00 -13.79
C PRO A 644 5.71 -6.47 -12.45
N PHE A 645 4.87 -6.52 -11.43
CA PHE A 645 5.12 -5.89 -10.14
C PHE A 645 6.36 -6.43 -9.42
N GLU A 646 6.59 -7.74 -9.43
CA GLU A 646 7.75 -8.35 -8.78
C GLU A 646 9.07 -7.81 -9.36
N ILE A 647 9.13 -7.66 -10.70
CA ILE A 647 10.31 -7.14 -11.37
C ILE A 647 10.46 -5.63 -11.13
N GLU A 648 9.36 -4.89 -11.14
CA GLU A 648 9.34 -3.47 -10.81
C GLU A 648 9.88 -3.23 -9.40
N SER A 649 9.46 -4.04 -8.42
CA SER A 649 9.91 -3.95 -7.04
C SER A 649 11.41 -4.14 -6.91
N VAL A 650 11.97 -5.16 -7.55
CA VAL A 650 13.41 -5.43 -7.53
C VAL A 650 14.20 -4.32 -8.22
N ILE A 651 13.75 -3.82 -9.37
CA ILE A 651 14.44 -2.72 -10.06
C ILE A 651 14.39 -1.44 -9.23
N MET A 652 13.31 -1.20 -8.50
CA MET A 652 13.15 -0.02 -7.65
C MET A 652 14.05 -0.02 -6.39
N GLU A 653 14.67 -1.14 -6.02
CA GLU A 653 15.68 -1.22 -4.96
C GLU A 653 16.99 -0.53 -5.35
N LEU A 654 17.21 -0.34 -6.65
CA LEU A 654 18.43 0.30 -7.15
C LEU A 654 18.40 1.83 -6.89
N PRO A 655 19.37 2.39 -6.16
CA PRO A 655 19.31 3.77 -5.64
C PRO A 655 19.26 4.85 -6.73
N TYR A 656 19.64 4.49 -7.96
CA TYR A 656 19.61 5.39 -9.11
C TYR A 656 18.32 5.28 -9.95
N VAL A 657 17.38 4.41 -9.57
CA VAL A 657 16.05 4.29 -10.21
C VAL A 657 15.04 5.15 -9.50
N LEU A 658 14.41 6.05 -10.24
CA LEU A 658 13.31 6.88 -9.73
C LEU A 658 11.96 6.19 -9.91
N GLU A 659 11.70 5.65 -11.11
CA GLU A 659 10.49 4.95 -11.48
C GLU A 659 10.79 3.81 -12.46
N CYS A 660 9.98 2.76 -12.42
CA CYS A 660 10.08 1.64 -13.34
C CYS A 660 8.70 1.14 -13.76
N ALA A 661 8.58 0.77 -15.02
CA ALA A 661 7.40 0.08 -15.55
C ALA A 661 7.83 -1.15 -16.36
N ILE A 662 7.22 -2.28 -16.05
CA ILE A 662 7.43 -3.53 -16.76
C ILE A 662 6.26 -3.81 -17.69
N THR A 663 6.58 -4.14 -18.94
CA THR A 663 5.60 -4.46 -19.98
C THR A 663 6.03 -5.66 -20.82
N ALA A 664 5.04 -6.26 -21.48
CA ALA A 664 5.28 -7.30 -22.48
C ALA A 664 5.57 -6.70 -23.86
N VAL A 665 6.55 -7.24 -24.55
CA VAL A 665 6.81 -6.98 -25.98
C VAL A 665 6.72 -8.29 -26.74
N PRO A 666 6.05 -8.36 -27.91
CA PRO A 666 5.98 -9.56 -28.71
C PRO A 666 7.37 -10.08 -29.10
N ASP A 667 7.58 -11.39 -29.03
CA ASP A 667 8.80 -12.06 -29.45
C ASP A 667 8.47 -13.32 -30.25
N PRO A 668 9.06 -13.52 -31.44
CA PRO A 668 8.70 -14.60 -32.35
C PRO A 668 9.00 -16.01 -31.81
N ILE A 669 9.94 -16.15 -30.85
CA ILE A 669 10.34 -17.43 -30.30
C ILE A 669 9.66 -17.69 -28.97
N ARG A 670 9.49 -16.65 -28.13
CA ARG A 670 9.03 -16.76 -26.75
C ARG A 670 7.57 -16.34 -26.53
N GLY A 671 6.90 -15.91 -27.61
CA GLY A 671 5.59 -15.27 -27.55
C GLY A 671 5.70 -13.82 -27.06
N GLN A 672 6.22 -13.62 -25.87
CA GLN A 672 6.48 -12.29 -25.29
C GLN A 672 7.81 -12.29 -24.53
N VAL A 673 8.42 -11.10 -24.43
CA VAL A 673 9.59 -10.86 -23.55
C VAL A 673 9.32 -9.68 -22.63
N VAL A 674 10.01 -9.67 -21.51
CA VAL A 674 9.96 -8.61 -20.51
C VAL A 674 10.73 -7.39 -21.00
N LYS A 675 10.07 -6.22 -20.98
CA LYS A 675 10.67 -4.91 -21.24
C LYS A 675 10.55 -4.06 -19.97
N ALA A 676 11.66 -3.43 -19.56
CA ALA A 676 11.71 -2.46 -18.49
C ALA A 676 11.87 -1.05 -19.07
N SER A 677 10.93 -0.16 -18.78
CA SER A 677 10.99 1.27 -19.05
C SER A 677 11.31 1.99 -17.74
N ILE A 678 12.44 2.66 -17.66
CA ILE A 678 13.03 3.15 -16.40
C ILE A 678 13.27 4.65 -16.48
N VAL A 679 12.89 5.36 -15.42
CA VAL A 679 13.27 6.76 -15.18
C VAL A 679 14.38 6.77 -14.13
N LEU A 680 15.49 7.38 -14.47
CA LEU A 680 16.65 7.52 -13.57
C LEU A 680 16.53 8.78 -12.68
N VAL A 681 17.19 8.76 -11.54
CA VAL A 681 17.30 9.95 -10.68
C VAL A 681 18.07 11.07 -11.40
N LYS A 682 17.81 12.32 -11.03
CA LYS A 682 18.45 13.49 -11.65
C LYS A 682 19.97 13.42 -11.56
N GLY A 683 20.64 13.60 -12.71
CA GLY A 683 22.10 13.55 -12.82
C GLY A 683 22.69 12.16 -13.14
N LYS A 684 21.86 11.10 -13.20
CA LYS A 684 22.28 9.77 -13.67
C LYS A 684 21.90 9.61 -15.14
N GLU A 685 22.85 9.24 -15.98
CA GLU A 685 22.61 9.00 -17.41
C GLU A 685 22.51 7.49 -17.72
N GLY A 686 21.63 7.16 -18.65
CA GLY A 686 21.45 5.79 -19.12
C GLY A 686 22.64 5.35 -20.00
N SER A 687 23.09 4.11 -19.84
CA SER A 687 24.13 3.51 -20.65
C SER A 687 23.89 2.02 -20.87
N ASP A 688 24.54 1.42 -21.87
CA ASP A 688 24.43 -0.02 -22.10
C ASP A 688 25.07 -0.85 -20.96
N ALA A 689 26.06 -0.29 -20.28
CA ALA A 689 26.60 -0.88 -19.06
C ALA A 689 25.56 -0.93 -17.95
N LEU A 690 24.82 0.18 -17.76
CA LEU A 690 23.75 0.26 -16.76
C LEU A 690 22.57 -0.68 -17.08
N LYS A 691 22.21 -0.84 -18.36
CA LYS A 691 21.21 -1.85 -18.78
C LYS A 691 21.62 -3.26 -18.36
N LYS A 692 22.88 -3.63 -18.61
CA LYS A 692 23.41 -4.95 -18.22
C LYS A 692 23.44 -5.14 -16.70
N GLU A 693 23.80 -4.09 -15.97
CA GLU A 693 23.78 -4.09 -14.51
C GLU A 693 22.37 -4.39 -13.99
N ILE A 694 21.36 -3.67 -14.47
CA ILE A 694 19.94 -3.88 -14.10
C ILE A 694 19.48 -5.29 -14.46
N GLN A 695 19.81 -5.76 -15.68
CA GLN A 695 19.47 -7.12 -16.11
C GLN A 695 20.12 -8.20 -15.23
N THR A 696 21.36 -8.00 -14.83
CA THR A 696 22.07 -8.90 -13.92
C THR A 696 21.46 -8.85 -12.54
N TYR A 697 21.19 -7.66 -12.01
CA TYR A 697 20.56 -7.49 -10.70
C TYR A 697 19.23 -8.23 -10.62
N VAL A 698 18.34 -8.06 -11.61
CA VAL A 698 17.06 -8.77 -11.65
C VAL A 698 17.25 -10.29 -11.73
N LYS A 699 18.23 -10.79 -12.48
CA LYS A 699 18.52 -12.24 -12.54
C LYS A 699 18.98 -12.83 -11.22
N GLU A 700 19.71 -12.05 -10.43
CA GLU A 700 20.25 -12.47 -9.14
C GLU A 700 19.21 -12.39 -8.01
N HIS A 701 18.19 -11.53 -8.15
CA HIS A 701 17.18 -11.29 -7.13
C HIS A 701 15.80 -11.85 -7.46
N THR A 702 15.63 -12.42 -8.67
CA THR A 702 14.39 -13.09 -9.10
C THR A 702 14.71 -14.38 -9.83
N ALA A 703 13.67 -15.14 -10.20
CA ALA A 703 13.88 -16.30 -11.07
C ALA A 703 14.50 -15.86 -12.42
N PRO A 704 15.56 -16.53 -12.92
CA PRO A 704 16.33 -16.08 -14.09
C PRO A 704 15.53 -15.82 -15.37
N TYR A 705 14.37 -16.44 -15.54
CA TYR A 705 13.51 -16.22 -16.71
C TYR A 705 12.75 -14.89 -16.66
N LYS A 706 12.70 -14.21 -15.51
CA LYS A 706 11.97 -12.95 -15.27
C LYS A 706 12.72 -11.70 -15.67
N TYR A 707 14.07 -11.77 -15.87
CA TYR A 707 14.84 -10.57 -16.16
C TYR A 707 14.40 -9.86 -17.44
N PRO A 708 14.41 -8.50 -17.46
CA PRO A 708 14.01 -7.74 -18.63
C PRO A 708 15.04 -7.93 -19.76
N ARG A 709 14.57 -8.44 -20.91
CA ARG A 709 15.44 -8.58 -22.10
C ARG A 709 15.65 -7.26 -22.80
N ILE A 710 14.70 -6.35 -22.64
CA ILE A 710 14.76 -4.99 -23.17
C ILE A 710 14.73 -4.04 -21.98
N VAL A 711 15.70 -3.12 -21.94
CA VAL A 711 15.77 -2.03 -20.97
C VAL A 711 15.90 -0.73 -21.74
N GLU A 712 14.98 0.20 -21.48
CA GLU A 712 15.01 1.55 -22.01
C GLU A 712 14.98 2.58 -20.90
N PHE A 713 15.63 3.71 -21.10
CA PHE A 713 15.57 4.84 -20.19
C PHE A 713 14.72 5.94 -20.79
N LEU A 714 13.77 6.43 -20.00
CA LEU A 714 12.82 7.48 -20.40
C LEU A 714 12.97 8.69 -19.47
N PRO A 715 12.69 9.90 -19.96
CA PRO A 715 12.67 11.09 -19.10
C PRO A 715 11.53 11.06 -18.09
N GLU A 716 10.39 10.46 -18.46
CA GLU A 716 9.22 10.24 -17.62
C GLU A 716 8.39 9.05 -18.12
N LEU A 717 7.63 8.42 -17.24
CA LEU A 717 6.67 7.38 -17.63
C LEU A 717 5.31 8.00 -17.98
N PRO A 718 4.60 7.51 -19.02
CA PRO A 718 3.25 7.93 -19.31
C PRO A 718 2.32 7.54 -18.16
N LYS A 719 1.56 8.51 -17.66
CA LYS A 719 0.65 8.32 -16.52
C LYS A 719 -0.77 8.71 -16.84
N THR A 720 -1.70 8.09 -16.15
CA THR A 720 -3.08 8.56 -16.08
C THR A 720 -3.13 9.83 -15.23
N ILE A 721 -4.26 10.55 -15.30
CA ILE A 721 -4.52 11.70 -14.42
C ILE A 721 -4.42 11.30 -12.93
N SER A 722 -4.67 10.04 -12.60
CA SER A 722 -4.52 9.49 -11.22
C SER A 722 -3.08 9.13 -10.82
N GLY A 723 -2.10 9.34 -11.71
CA GLY A 723 -0.70 8.99 -11.46
C GLY A 723 -0.34 7.54 -11.76
N LYS A 724 -1.29 6.69 -12.17
CA LYS A 724 -1.02 5.29 -12.54
C LYS A 724 -0.34 5.21 -13.91
N ILE A 725 0.65 4.33 -14.04
CA ILE A 725 1.42 4.13 -15.27
C ILE A 725 0.51 3.56 -16.37
N ARG A 726 0.54 4.18 -17.56
CA ARG A 726 -0.19 3.73 -18.75
C ARG A 726 0.64 2.73 -19.55
N ARG A 727 0.70 1.48 -19.06
CA ARG A 727 1.52 0.41 -19.66
C ARG A 727 1.22 0.15 -21.12
N VAL A 728 -0.02 0.40 -21.59
CA VAL A 728 -0.39 0.25 -23.00
C VAL A 728 0.46 1.14 -23.93
N GLU A 729 0.85 2.34 -23.48
CA GLU A 729 1.70 3.25 -24.28
C GLU A 729 3.17 2.79 -24.33
N LEU A 730 3.60 1.97 -23.37
CA LEU A 730 4.96 1.44 -23.27
C LEU A 730 5.15 0.09 -23.98
N ARG A 731 4.07 -0.55 -24.45
CA ARG A 731 4.10 -1.86 -25.14
C ARG A 731 4.56 -1.80 -26.61
N LYS A 732 4.95 -0.64 -27.10
CA LYS A 732 5.39 -0.43 -28.48
C LYS A 732 6.85 -0.75 -28.66
#